data_fb1f3e8a2cc463c28a689213665bfbd4
#
_entry.id   fb1f3e8a2cc463c28a689213665bfbd4
#
_cell.length_a   1.000
_cell.length_b   1.000
_cell.length_c   1.000
_cell.angle_alpha   90.00
_cell.angle_beta   90.00
_cell.angle_gamma   90.00
#
_symmetry.space_group_name_H-M   'P 1'
#
loop_
_entity.id
_entity.type
_entity.pdbx_description
1 polymer ?
#
loop_
_entity_poly.entity_id
_entity_poly.type
_entity_poly.pdbx_seq_one_letter_code
_entity_poly.pdbx_strand_id
1 'polypeptide(L)'
;MGRAFLSHSSKDKILVEAVARKLGNKYCVYDTFSFEEGQKNLDEIKKGLEDTDLFVIFLSNNSLESEWVKKELEIAYDKLLKKEINKIYPIIIDTEISYEDSRIPECLKEYNLQKITKSNRIKKNILMILREIRWSKSDFLKEKNSLFCGRNDLVEKLETEYHDFEKEVNNFVASGFSLIGRKSLMKYTLEKLNILSKAHKPNIIKFKDNESIEDFIKKLFDLGIIDFSIEDFDFFTNSQEVKINKLISIIEKFQEIREIIFIDDFGGIILPNGDVVDWFRKTIQRLKNTQFIFGISSKFKLKRTHLYSRIGAVQVNLLDKNDRKKMFATLLGIEQIDYLTNEDKEKICNLFKGYPEQIRYAVDLIKENPKGSFDFFPDIVDYNMKNAAKIFNDLTEEEKNIIILIAHLEIIEQNLLFEIVNNDELLNDILNRPHLQNIFEKSGSSDFYINISENLQDFIIRSNFKILEEYNKKLNESLDNFKKELENSEEYMEIDHTVIDLILAQNFNKNSQLKIALPSHYLKTIIKLYKIKRNYKQVISISKRFFETENNFDDYLVKEIRKYMCLALAREKDDSVLQEVEKIKNEADKFFIKGLYYRQIGKYKEAYSFQCKTLELQPSYAGAQREILQIYTILGKVDEALIYAKKLYDESNKNNPYTIQGYLLSLIKSKNNKDENKKIINELLMQLKEIGTDISIEMYERAKLSYKAFIENNYDVLKEIKELSESYPENHYILMEMFDIADKFNDFDLMEESNKKLKELAQSGRKNLENAVNINEIIFKNKCGNDINADLSAIKSKIPEEIFKKLEQRIYGKNTKEIF
;
A
#
# COMPACT_ATOMS: atom_id res chain seq x y z
N MET A 1 -14.92 5.81 25.99
CA MET A 1 -13.69 5.06 25.67
C MET A 1 -12.79 5.14 26.88
N GLY A 2 -12.06 4.04 27.22
CA GLY A 2 -11.14 4.09 28.36
C GLY A 2 -9.96 5.02 28.08
N ARG A 3 -9.64 5.89 29.04
CA ARG A 3 -8.54 6.86 28.98
C ARG A 3 -7.53 6.60 30.09
N ALA A 4 -6.30 6.97 29.86
CA ALA A 4 -5.22 6.89 30.83
C ALA A 4 -4.86 8.29 31.35
N PHE A 5 -4.71 8.44 32.66
CA PHE A 5 -4.12 9.63 33.26
C PHE A 5 -2.61 9.46 33.37
N LEU A 6 -1.80 10.43 32.94
CA LEU A 6 -0.35 10.34 32.86
C LEU A 6 0.29 11.20 33.98
N SER A 7 0.60 10.58 35.12
CA SER A 7 1.21 11.24 36.29
C SER A 7 2.75 11.24 36.17
N HIS A 8 3.36 12.41 36.26
CA HIS A 8 4.81 12.58 36.06
C HIS A 8 5.35 13.84 36.76
N SER A 9 6.66 13.90 36.97
CA SER A 9 7.34 15.13 37.36
C SER A 9 7.47 16.09 36.16
N SER A 10 7.35 17.40 36.41
CA SER A 10 7.57 18.42 35.37
C SER A 10 8.93 18.33 34.70
N LYS A 11 9.91 17.76 35.36
CA LYS A 11 11.25 17.53 34.77
C LYS A 11 11.29 16.38 33.78
N ASP A 12 10.31 15.47 33.81
CA ASP A 12 10.20 14.31 32.90
C ASP A 12 9.31 14.60 31.70
N LYS A 13 8.91 15.88 31.51
CA LYS A 13 7.93 16.35 30.54
C LYS A 13 8.23 15.88 29.11
N ILE A 14 9.49 15.89 28.66
CA ILE A 14 9.87 15.56 27.28
C ILE A 14 9.41 14.15 26.89
N LEU A 15 9.71 13.14 27.71
CA LEU A 15 9.32 11.76 27.44
C LEU A 15 7.80 11.57 27.55
N VAL A 16 7.18 12.14 28.59
CA VAL A 16 5.75 11.95 28.82
C VAL A 16 4.91 12.69 27.77
N GLU A 17 5.34 13.86 27.33
CA GLU A 17 4.71 14.59 26.24
C GLU A 17 4.81 13.80 24.91
N ALA A 18 5.96 13.18 24.62
CA ALA A 18 6.09 12.30 23.48
C ALA A 18 5.13 11.09 23.53
N VAL A 19 4.91 10.51 24.73
CA VAL A 19 3.92 9.45 24.94
C VAL A 19 2.49 9.98 24.75
N ALA A 20 2.18 11.14 25.33
CA ALA A 20 0.86 11.75 25.24
C ALA A 20 0.46 12.11 23.80
N ARG A 21 1.38 12.73 23.06
CA ARG A 21 1.19 13.04 21.64
C ARG A 21 0.90 11.76 20.82
N LYS A 22 1.66 10.70 21.09
CA LYS A 22 1.48 9.41 20.42
C LYS A 22 0.20 8.67 20.82
N LEU A 23 -0.33 8.88 21.99
CA LEU A 23 -1.62 8.34 22.45
C LEU A 23 -2.80 9.13 21.88
N GLY A 24 -2.66 10.44 21.82
CA GLY A 24 -3.71 11.38 21.46
C GLY A 24 -4.75 11.58 22.57
N ASN A 25 -5.49 12.69 22.51
CA ASN A 25 -6.49 13.10 23.52
C ASN A 25 -7.62 12.08 23.72
N LYS A 26 -7.82 11.19 22.76
CA LYS A 26 -8.81 10.11 22.82
C LYS A 26 -8.47 9.05 23.87
N TYR A 27 -7.19 8.80 24.11
CA TYR A 27 -6.71 7.70 24.95
C TYR A 27 -6.04 8.16 26.24
N CYS A 28 -5.66 9.44 26.34
CA CYS A 28 -5.05 9.93 27.57
C CYS A 28 -5.59 11.29 28.00
N VAL A 29 -5.44 11.53 29.29
CA VAL A 29 -5.55 12.85 29.94
C VAL A 29 -4.13 13.24 30.29
N TYR A 30 -3.61 14.25 29.59
CA TYR A 30 -2.30 14.80 29.81
C TYR A 30 -2.45 16.29 30.08
N ASP A 31 -1.93 16.74 31.19
CA ASP A 31 -1.99 18.16 31.57
C ASP A 31 -0.86 18.91 30.82
N THR A 32 -1.24 19.70 29.82
CA THR A 32 -0.32 20.53 29.05
C THR A 32 0.12 21.79 29.81
N PHE A 33 -0.54 22.11 30.92
CA PHE A 33 -0.18 23.26 31.74
C PHE A 33 0.96 22.87 32.69
N SER A 34 2.17 23.31 32.35
CA SER A 34 3.28 23.35 33.27
C SER A 34 2.84 24.09 34.51
N PHE A 35 2.81 23.37 35.64
CA PHE A 35 2.52 23.96 36.91
C PHE A 35 3.58 25.01 37.24
N GLU A 36 3.23 26.28 37.10
CA GLU A 36 3.95 27.32 37.79
C GLU A 36 3.80 27.10 39.30
N GLU A 37 4.88 27.27 40.02
CA GLU A 37 4.95 27.02 41.45
C GLU A 37 3.78 27.71 42.20
N GLY A 38 2.90 26.91 42.78
CA GLY A 38 2.09 27.37 43.92
C GLY A 38 0.56 27.15 43.92
N GLN A 39 -0.11 26.84 42.80
CA GLN A 39 -1.56 26.70 42.83
C GLN A 39 -2.08 25.65 41.86
N LYS A 40 -1.95 24.38 42.16
CA LYS A 40 -2.85 23.38 41.59
C LYS A 40 -4.02 23.13 42.53
N ASN A 41 -5.20 23.31 41.96
CA ASN A 41 -6.42 22.94 42.62
C ASN A 41 -6.55 21.41 42.63
N LEU A 42 -6.59 20.77 43.80
CA LEU A 42 -6.85 19.33 43.95
C LEU A 42 -8.12 18.88 43.20
N ASP A 43 -9.00 19.82 42.90
CA ASP A 43 -10.22 19.59 42.15
C ASP A 43 -9.93 19.32 40.64
N GLU A 44 -8.88 19.88 40.07
CA GLU A 44 -8.48 19.59 38.67
C GLU A 44 -7.92 18.18 38.52
N ILE A 45 -7.12 17.70 39.50
CA ILE A 45 -6.64 16.30 39.50
C ILE A 45 -7.84 15.37 39.62
N LYS A 46 -8.77 15.64 40.56
CA LYS A 46 -9.99 14.83 40.73
C LYS A 46 -10.79 14.78 39.44
N LYS A 47 -10.98 15.93 38.79
CA LYS A 47 -11.68 16.04 37.50
C LYS A 47 -10.95 15.28 36.36
N GLY A 48 -9.63 15.40 36.28
CA GLY A 48 -8.84 14.63 35.29
C GLY A 48 -8.92 13.12 35.50
N LEU A 49 -9.08 12.67 36.73
CA LEU A 49 -9.23 11.25 37.09
C LEU A 49 -10.69 10.74 37.01
N GLU A 50 -11.71 11.60 36.86
CA GLU A 50 -13.11 11.18 36.75
C GLU A 50 -13.40 10.41 35.45
N ASP A 51 -12.74 10.76 34.34
CA ASP A 51 -12.95 10.15 33.03
C ASP A 51 -11.87 9.15 32.66
N THR A 52 -11.11 8.62 33.62
CA THR A 52 -10.00 7.72 33.37
C THR A 52 -10.23 6.32 33.95
N ASP A 53 -9.83 5.32 33.19
CA ASP A 53 -9.86 3.91 33.56
C ASP A 53 -8.50 3.39 34.06
N LEU A 54 -7.42 4.09 33.71
CA LEU A 54 -6.04 3.69 33.97
C LEU A 54 -5.23 4.86 34.49
N PHE A 55 -4.58 4.70 35.63
CA PHE A 55 -3.60 5.64 36.12
C PHE A 55 -2.19 5.14 35.81
N VAL A 56 -1.43 5.92 35.04
CA VAL A 56 -0.05 5.63 34.68
C VAL A 56 0.86 6.56 35.46
N ILE A 57 1.79 6.02 36.23
CA ILE A 57 2.78 6.78 36.96
C ILE A 57 4.18 6.53 36.45
N PHE A 58 4.86 7.60 36.06
CA PHE A 58 6.23 7.58 35.56
C PHE A 58 7.20 7.80 36.72
N LEU A 59 7.97 6.75 37.04
CA LEU A 59 8.91 6.74 38.16
C LEU A 59 10.31 7.15 37.68
N SER A 60 10.74 8.33 38.10
CA SER A 60 12.09 8.87 37.93
C SER A 60 12.63 9.36 39.28
N ASN A 61 13.90 9.69 39.38
CA ASN A 61 14.45 10.35 40.56
C ASN A 61 13.66 11.61 40.89
N ASN A 62 13.24 12.37 39.91
CA ASN A 62 12.46 13.58 40.08
C ASN A 62 11.02 13.32 40.56
N SER A 63 10.36 12.30 40.04
CA SER A 63 8.98 11.97 40.41
C SER A 63 8.89 11.39 41.82
N LEU A 64 9.87 10.57 42.23
CA LEU A 64 9.93 10.01 43.59
C LEU A 64 10.13 11.04 44.68
N GLU A 65 10.73 12.19 44.37
CA GLU A 65 10.92 13.33 45.26
C GLU A 65 9.73 14.30 45.24
N SER A 66 8.86 14.22 44.24
CA SER A 66 7.76 15.14 43.99
C SER A 66 6.60 14.89 44.97
N GLU A 67 6.33 15.81 45.87
CA GLU A 67 5.16 15.81 46.76
C GLU A 67 3.85 15.80 45.96
N TRP A 68 3.87 16.35 44.76
CA TRP A 68 2.72 16.40 43.86
C TRP A 68 2.38 15.04 43.27
N VAL A 69 3.35 14.33 42.75
CA VAL A 69 3.17 12.96 42.24
C VAL A 69 2.69 12.00 43.31
N LYS A 70 3.17 12.20 44.57
CA LYS A 70 2.69 11.44 45.73
C LYS A 70 1.21 11.66 45.98
N LYS A 71 0.75 12.92 45.95
CA LYS A 71 -0.70 13.27 46.12
C LYS A 71 -1.56 12.71 44.98
N GLU A 72 -1.10 12.78 43.72
CA GLU A 72 -1.80 12.17 42.61
C GLU A 72 -1.96 10.66 42.81
N LEU A 73 -0.91 9.99 43.25
CA LEU A 73 -0.94 8.57 43.56
C LEU A 73 -1.91 8.21 44.70
N GLU A 74 -1.92 9.01 45.78
CA GLU A 74 -2.85 8.81 46.91
C GLU A 74 -4.32 8.88 46.46
N ILE A 75 -4.64 9.90 45.62
CA ILE A 75 -6.00 10.07 45.09
C ILE A 75 -6.35 8.92 44.14
N ALA A 76 -5.40 8.53 43.25
CA ALA A 76 -5.61 7.42 42.31
C ALA A 76 -5.79 6.08 43.06
N TYR A 77 -5.03 5.84 44.13
CA TYR A 77 -5.14 4.63 44.94
C TYR A 77 -6.49 4.57 45.70
N ASP A 78 -6.96 5.68 46.26
CA ASP A 78 -8.29 5.77 46.87
C ASP A 78 -9.40 5.48 45.81
N LYS A 79 -9.29 6.03 44.63
CA LYS A 79 -10.21 5.74 43.50
C LYS A 79 -10.14 4.28 43.04
N LEU A 80 -8.96 3.66 43.08
CA LEU A 80 -8.80 2.22 42.75
C LEU A 80 -9.54 1.36 43.76
N LEU A 81 -9.43 1.66 45.07
CA LEU A 81 -10.15 0.96 46.13
C LEU A 81 -11.68 1.10 46.02
N LYS A 82 -12.14 2.26 45.54
CA LYS A 82 -13.56 2.53 45.24
C LYS A 82 -14.02 1.96 43.91
N LYS A 83 -13.14 1.30 43.13
CA LYS A 83 -13.40 0.78 41.75
C LYS A 83 -13.80 1.85 40.74
N GLU A 84 -13.46 3.10 40.98
CA GLU A 84 -13.64 4.22 40.05
C GLU A 84 -12.57 4.20 38.97
N ILE A 85 -11.35 3.79 39.29
CA ILE A 85 -10.26 3.47 38.37
C ILE A 85 -10.04 1.94 38.35
N ASN A 86 -9.70 1.37 37.21
CA ASN A 86 -9.57 -0.09 37.06
C ASN A 86 -8.17 -0.61 37.37
N LYS A 87 -7.12 0.18 37.07
CA LYS A 87 -5.74 -0.27 37.21
C LYS A 87 -4.79 0.91 37.42
N ILE A 88 -3.71 0.64 38.20
CA ILE A 88 -2.54 1.52 38.28
C ILE A 88 -1.43 0.82 37.49
N TYR A 89 -0.67 1.58 36.67
CA TYR A 89 0.45 1.09 35.89
C TYR A 89 1.71 1.92 36.17
N PRO A 90 2.59 1.44 37.08
CA PRO A 90 3.85 2.10 37.36
C PRO A 90 4.92 1.71 36.34
N ILE A 91 5.66 2.72 35.85
CA ILE A 91 6.72 2.56 34.86
C ILE A 91 7.97 3.27 35.36
N ILE A 92 9.09 2.56 35.48
CA ILE A 92 10.40 3.18 35.77
C ILE A 92 10.98 3.71 34.44
N ILE A 93 11.16 5.01 34.36
CA ILE A 93 11.72 5.68 33.16
C ILE A 93 13.17 6.10 33.33
N ASP A 94 13.71 5.99 34.53
CA ASP A 94 15.08 6.32 34.88
C ASP A 94 15.89 5.03 35.09
N THR A 95 16.99 4.90 34.36
CA THR A 95 17.86 3.71 34.39
C THR A 95 18.58 3.52 35.73
N GLU A 96 18.76 4.59 36.49
CA GLU A 96 19.47 4.57 37.78
C GLU A 96 18.60 4.01 38.92
N ILE A 97 17.27 4.00 38.78
CA ILE A 97 16.35 3.51 39.82
C ILE A 97 16.37 1.97 39.85
N SER A 98 16.66 1.41 41.00
CA SER A 98 16.51 -0.02 41.27
C SER A 98 15.05 -0.40 41.56
N TYR A 99 14.65 -1.63 41.26
CA TYR A 99 13.35 -2.17 41.67
C TYR A 99 13.11 -2.19 43.19
N GLU A 100 14.21 -2.21 43.98
CA GLU A 100 14.21 -2.22 45.43
C GLU A 100 14.41 -0.83 46.05
N ASP A 101 14.34 0.24 45.23
CA ASP A 101 14.53 1.61 45.72
C ASP A 101 13.53 1.91 46.83
N SER A 102 14.06 2.35 47.99
CA SER A 102 13.24 2.60 49.19
C SER A 102 12.28 3.79 49.04
N ARG A 103 12.47 4.63 48.07
CA ARG A 103 11.59 5.77 47.75
C ARG A 103 10.35 5.34 46.99
N ILE A 104 10.34 4.13 46.37
CA ILE A 104 9.15 3.60 45.70
C ILE A 104 8.10 3.25 46.78
N PRO A 105 6.88 3.81 46.69
CA PRO A 105 5.80 3.50 47.62
C PRO A 105 5.48 2.01 47.67
N GLU A 106 5.22 1.48 48.89
CA GLU A 106 4.93 0.06 49.08
C GLU A 106 3.76 -0.44 48.24
N CYS A 107 2.71 0.37 48.08
CA CYS A 107 1.56 0.04 47.25
C CYS A 107 1.91 -0.18 45.74
N LEU A 108 3.02 0.36 45.29
CA LEU A 108 3.49 0.15 43.91
C LEU A 108 4.41 -1.07 43.77
N LYS A 109 5.04 -1.54 44.85
CA LYS A 109 5.90 -2.72 44.85
C LYS A 109 5.13 -4.03 44.63
N GLU A 110 3.81 -4.01 44.88
CA GLU A 110 2.92 -5.15 44.57
C GLU A 110 2.73 -5.35 43.07
N TYR A 111 3.04 -4.32 42.22
CA TYR A 111 2.94 -4.40 40.78
C TYR A 111 4.26 -4.89 40.15
N ASN A 112 4.15 -5.51 38.99
CA ASN A 112 5.32 -5.87 38.20
C ASN A 112 5.94 -4.60 37.58
N LEU A 113 6.90 -4.01 38.27
CA LEU A 113 7.60 -2.81 37.84
C LEU A 113 8.44 -3.13 36.59
N GLN A 114 8.32 -2.30 35.56
CA GLN A 114 9.10 -2.44 34.34
C GLN A 114 9.92 -1.16 34.08
N LYS A 115 11.19 -1.33 33.72
CA LYS A 115 12.03 -0.23 33.23
C LYS A 115 11.77 -0.05 31.74
N ILE A 116 11.26 1.10 31.36
CA ILE A 116 10.93 1.40 29.97
C ILE A 116 11.27 2.84 29.67
N THR A 117 12.27 3.05 28.80
CA THR A 117 12.72 4.39 28.39
C THR A 117 12.18 4.83 27.04
N LYS A 118 11.64 3.91 26.25
CA LYS A 118 11.14 4.17 24.88
C LYS A 118 9.65 4.54 24.90
N SER A 119 9.32 5.72 24.37
CA SER A 119 7.94 6.24 24.31
C SER A 119 6.97 5.31 23.55
N ASN A 120 7.40 4.67 22.47
CA ASN A 120 6.58 3.71 21.72
C ASN A 120 6.20 2.47 22.55
N ARG A 121 7.13 1.94 23.33
CA ARG A 121 6.84 0.80 24.22
C ARG A 121 5.86 1.17 25.31
N ILE A 122 6.03 2.36 25.91
CA ILE A 122 5.12 2.90 26.94
C ILE A 122 3.70 3.05 26.36
N LYS A 123 3.59 3.73 25.19
CA LYS A 123 2.33 3.87 24.46
C LYS A 123 1.65 2.53 24.22
N LYS A 124 2.40 1.54 23.69
CA LYS A 124 1.89 0.21 23.40
C LYS A 124 1.31 -0.45 24.65
N ASN A 125 2.05 -0.43 25.75
CA ASN A 125 1.61 -1.06 27.00
C ASN A 125 0.34 -0.38 27.55
N ILE A 126 0.28 0.96 27.51
CA ILE A 126 -0.92 1.70 27.92
C ILE A 126 -2.14 1.29 27.09
N LEU A 127 -2.01 1.26 25.77
CA LEU A 127 -3.11 0.87 24.88
C LEU A 127 -3.51 -0.59 25.05
N MET A 128 -2.55 -1.48 25.33
CA MET A 128 -2.82 -2.88 25.65
C MET A 128 -3.64 -3.00 26.93
N ILE A 129 -3.26 -2.30 28.00
CA ILE A 129 -3.97 -2.32 29.29
C ILE A 129 -5.38 -1.73 29.14
N LEU A 130 -5.53 -0.59 28.46
CA LEU A 130 -6.84 0.00 28.17
C LEU A 130 -7.75 -0.95 27.39
N ARG A 131 -7.18 -1.70 26.46
CA ARG A 131 -7.92 -2.74 25.69
C ARG A 131 -8.33 -3.91 26.59
N GLU A 132 -7.46 -4.39 27.48
CA GLU A 132 -7.79 -5.43 28.45
C GLU A 132 -8.91 -5.00 29.40
N ILE A 133 -8.85 -3.78 29.93
CA ILE A 133 -9.91 -3.20 30.76
C ILE A 133 -11.24 -3.16 29.99
N ARG A 134 -11.21 -2.68 28.77
CA ARG A 134 -12.40 -2.61 27.91
C ARG A 134 -12.94 -3.99 27.56
N TRP A 135 -12.05 -4.95 27.25
CA TRP A 135 -12.41 -6.33 27.01
C TRP A 135 -13.09 -6.96 28.22
N SER A 136 -12.58 -6.72 29.43
CA SER A 136 -13.18 -7.26 30.66
C SER A 136 -14.58 -6.75 30.92
N LYS A 137 -14.89 -5.51 30.48
CA LYS A 137 -16.17 -4.83 30.72
C LYS A 137 -17.26 -5.11 29.67
N SER A 138 -16.94 -5.67 28.53
CA SER A 138 -17.88 -5.78 27.39
C SER A 138 -17.98 -7.20 26.84
N ASP A 139 -19.09 -7.87 27.16
CA ASP A 139 -19.37 -9.20 26.60
C ASP A 139 -19.59 -9.15 25.09
N PHE A 140 -20.22 -8.08 24.59
CA PHE A 140 -20.36 -7.83 23.14
C PHE A 140 -19.01 -7.80 22.42
N LEU A 141 -18.00 -7.11 22.97
CA LEU A 141 -16.66 -7.10 22.39
C LEU A 141 -15.97 -8.45 22.46
N LYS A 142 -16.22 -9.24 23.53
CA LYS A 142 -15.71 -10.60 23.66
C LYS A 142 -16.27 -11.49 22.55
N GLU A 143 -17.56 -11.45 22.31
CA GLU A 143 -18.25 -12.23 21.27
C GLU A 143 -17.83 -11.79 19.86
N LYS A 144 -17.84 -10.50 19.58
CA LYS A 144 -17.47 -9.95 18.27
C LYS A 144 -16.02 -10.27 17.87
N ASN A 145 -15.07 -10.14 18.80
CA ASN A 145 -13.65 -10.40 18.53
C ASN A 145 -13.28 -11.89 18.56
N SER A 146 -14.04 -12.74 19.26
CA SER A 146 -13.83 -14.18 19.27
C SER A 146 -14.47 -14.89 18.08
N LEU A 147 -15.23 -14.19 17.25
CA LEU A 147 -15.91 -14.78 16.11
C LEU A 147 -14.93 -15.30 15.07
N PHE A 148 -14.83 -16.61 14.99
CA PHE A 148 -14.15 -17.33 13.93
C PHE A 148 -15.07 -18.43 13.39
N CYS A 149 -15.27 -18.48 12.07
CA CYS A 149 -16.17 -19.43 11.44
C CYS A 149 -15.46 -20.21 10.33
N GLY A 150 -15.69 -21.53 10.31
CA GLY A 150 -15.15 -22.42 9.30
C GLY A 150 -13.65 -22.69 9.40
N ARG A 151 -13.12 -23.40 8.41
CA ARG A 151 -11.67 -23.68 8.26
C ARG A 151 -11.06 -24.45 9.43
N ASN A 152 -11.83 -25.27 10.13
CA ASN A 152 -11.34 -26.06 11.24
C ASN A 152 -10.22 -27.01 10.80
N ASP A 153 -10.29 -27.52 9.57
CA ASP A 153 -9.26 -28.33 8.91
C ASP A 153 -7.90 -27.61 8.82
N LEU A 154 -7.90 -26.32 8.51
CA LEU A 154 -6.68 -25.52 8.43
C LEU A 154 -6.11 -25.21 9.82
N VAL A 155 -7.00 -24.98 10.80
CA VAL A 155 -6.59 -24.82 12.21
C VAL A 155 -5.96 -26.09 12.72
N GLU A 156 -6.62 -27.25 12.56
CA GLU A 156 -6.12 -28.56 12.98
C GLU A 156 -4.78 -28.89 12.31
N LYS A 157 -4.63 -28.56 11.04
CA LYS A 157 -3.37 -28.74 10.33
C LYS A 157 -2.24 -27.93 10.97
N LEU A 158 -2.46 -26.62 11.26
CA LEU A 158 -1.44 -25.78 11.90
C LEU A 158 -1.12 -26.25 13.33
N GLU A 159 -2.13 -26.71 14.08
CA GLU A 159 -1.93 -27.31 15.40
C GLU A 159 -1.08 -28.60 15.33
N THR A 160 -1.37 -29.47 14.37
CA THR A 160 -0.61 -30.70 14.14
C THR A 160 0.84 -30.38 13.77
N GLU A 161 1.07 -29.42 12.86
CA GLU A 161 2.42 -29.01 12.49
C GLU A 161 3.17 -28.35 13.66
N TYR A 162 2.48 -27.58 14.51
CA TYR A 162 3.09 -26.95 15.69
C TYR A 162 3.52 -27.97 16.75
N HIS A 163 2.75 -29.05 16.94
CA HIS A 163 3.07 -30.11 17.88
C HIS A 163 4.02 -31.20 17.33
N ASP A 164 4.42 -31.05 16.07
CA ASP A 164 5.42 -31.94 15.46
C ASP A 164 6.82 -31.57 15.96
N PHE A 165 7.33 -32.34 16.88
CA PHE A 165 8.63 -32.13 17.53
C PHE A 165 9.82 -32.17 16.55
N GLU A 166 9.68 -32.84 15.40
CA GLU A 166 10.74 -32.89 14.40
C GLU A 166 10.85 -31.59 13.60
N LYS A 167 9.73 -30.83 13.48
CA LYS A 167 9.68 -29.61 12.72
C LYS A 167 10.04 -28.37 13.51
N GLU A 168 9.92 -28.37 14.83
CA GLU A 168 10.16 -27.21 15.71
C GLU A 168 9.48 -25.90 15.16
N VAL A 169 8.22 -25.98 14.76
CA VAL A 169 7.51 -24.87 14.12
C VAL A 169 7.39 -23.68 15.06
N ASN A 170 7.97 -22.55 14.67
CA ASN A 170 7.89 -21.29 15.41
C ASN A 170 7.39 -20.11 14.55
N ASN A 171 6.94 -20.39 13.33
CA ASN A 171 6.35 -19.43 12.43
C ASN A 171 5.17 -20.06 11.67
N PHE A 172 4.11 -19.28 11.44
CA PHE A 172 3.03 -19.67 10.55
C PHE A 172 3.00 -18.83 9.29
N VAL A 173 2.69 -19.47 8.16
CA VAL A 173 2.44 -18.83 6.87
C VAL A 173 1.02 -19.16 6.44
N ALA A 174 0.18 -18.13 6.32
CA ALA A 174 -1.15 -18.24 5.74
C ALA A 174 -1.18 -17.52 4.38
N SER A 175 -1.31 -18.28 3.29
CA SER A 175 -1.35 -17.75 1.93
C SER A 175 -2.77 -17.73 1.35
N GLY A 176 -3.06 -16.76 0.47
CA GLY A 176 -4.37 -16.63 -0.18
C GLY A 176 -4.66 -15.21 -0.65
N PHE A 177 -5.85 -14.97 -1.17
CA PHE A 177 -6.26 -13.65 -1.61
C PHE A 177 -6.36 -12.64 -0.45
N SER A 178 -6.34 -11.36 -0.79
CA SER A 178 -6.61 -10.29 0.19
C SER A 178 -8.02 -10.45 0.79
N LEU A 179 -8.22 -9.95 2.01
CA LEU A 179 -9.51 -9.96 2.73
C LEU A 179 -10.12 -11.36 2.99
N ILE A 180 -9.37 -12.43 2.73
CA ILE A 180 -9.86 -13.79 2.92
C ILE A 180 -9.80 -14.27 4.38
N GLY A 181 -9.19 -13.49 5.28
CA GLY A 181 -9.09 -13.80 6.71
C GLY A 181 -7.85 -14.59 7.12
N ARG A 182 -6.73 -14.43 6.42
CA ARG A 182 -5.42 -15.07 6.74
C ARG A 182 -4.95 -14.78 8.16
N LYS A 183 -4.94 -13.49 8.55
CA LYS A 183 -4.52 -13.06 9.91
C LYS A 183 -5.47 -13.57 10.98
N SER A 184 -6.78 -13.60 10.72
CA SER A 184 -7.79 -14.11 11.64
C SER A 184 -7.62 -15.61 11.90
N LEU A 185 -7.29 -16.39 10.86
CA LEU A 185 -6.97 -17.82 10.99
C LEU A 185 -5.77 -18.03 11.91
N MET A 186 -4.66 -17.35 11.64
CA MET A 186 -3.45 -17.48 12.45
C MET A 186 -3.68 -17.04 13.90
N LYS A 187 -4.34 -15.92 14.10
CA LYS A 187 -4.70 -15.42 15.43
C LYS A 187 -5.52 -16.44 16.21
N TYR A 188 -6.59 -16.96 15.59
CA TYR A 188 -7.44 -17.97 16.22
C TYR A 188 -6.69 -19.27 16.58
N THR A 189 -5.82 -19.74 15.68
CA THR A 189 -4.98 -20.91 15.94
C THR A 189 -4.03 -20.68 17.13
N LEU A 190 -3.38 -19.49 17.18
CA LEU A 190 -2.49 -19.14 18.29
C LEU A 190 -3.21 -18.98 19.62
N GLU A 191 -4.44 -18.47 19.60
CA GLU A 191 -5.31 -18.40 20.79
C GLU A 191 -5.69 -19.80 21.27
N LYS A 192 -6.01 -20.73 20.37
CA LYS A 192 -6.34 -22.12 20.66
C LYS A 192 -5.15 -22.89 21.21
N LEU A 193 -3.94 -22.61 20.72
CA LEU A 193 -2.68 -23.14 21.24
C LEU A 193 -2.23 -22.50 22.57
N ASN A 194 -2.99 -21.55 23.12
CA ASN A 194 -2.64 -20.76 24.31
C ASN A 194 -1.30 -19.99 24.18
N ILE A 195 -0.87 -19.71 22.95
CA ILE A 195 0.31 -18.90 22.66
C ILE A 195 -0.03 -17.41 22.71
N LEU A 196 -1.24 -17.04 22.28
CA LEU A 196 -1.75 -15.68 22.25
C LEU A 196 -2.98 -15.52 23.13
N SER A 197 -3.02 -14.49 23.96
CA SER A 197 -4.23 -14.14 24.71
C SER A 197 -5.31 -13.57 23.79
N LYS A 198 -6.59 -13.88 24.02
CA LYS A 198 -7.73 -13.37 23.24
C LYS A 198 -7.83 -11.84 23.23
N ALA A 199 -7.41 -11.17 24.29
CA ALA A 199 -7.39 -9.73 24.39
C ALA A 199 -6.19 -9.09 23.65
N HIS A 200 -5.16 -9.89 23.34
CA HIS A 200 -3.94 -9.38 22.72
C HIS A 200 -4.13 -9.16 21.22
N LYS A 201 -3.63 -8.01 20.74
CA LYS A 201 -3.54 -7.68 19.32
C LYS A 201 -2.06 -7.70 18.91
N PRO A 202 -1.63 -8.68 18.09
CA PRO A 202 -0.25 -8.72 17.62
C PRO A 202 0.13 -7.45 16.87
N ASN A 203 1.40 -7.05 16.96
CA ASN A 203 1.91 -5.98 16.11
C ASN A 203 1.96 -6.44 14.66
N ILE A 204 1.66 -5.54 13.73
CA ILE A 204 1.63 -5.84 12.31
C ILE A 204 2.73 -5.05 11.63
N ILE A 205 3.63 -5.75 10.94
CA ILE A 205 4.64 -5.17 10.06
C ILE A 205 4.21 -5.44 8.62
N LYS A 206 4.15 -4.40 7.79
CA LYS A 206 4.01 -4.56 6.33
C LYS A 206 5.39 -4.69 5.72
N PHE A 207 5.57 -5.69 4.86
CA PHE A 207 6.85 -5.95 4.21
C PHE A 207 6.68 -6.13 2.70
N LYS A 208 7.29 -5.24 1.93
CA LYS A 208 7.12 -5.15 0.48
C LYS A 208 8.25 -5.85 -0.27
N ASP A 209 8.03 -6.14 -1.55
CA ASP A 209 8.97 -6.78 -2.47
C ASP A 209 10.26 -5.96 -2.73
N ASN A 210 10.21 -4.66 -2.49
CA ASN A 210 11.35 -3.75 -2.63
C ASN A 210 12.08 -3.46 -1.31
N GLU A 211 11.78 -4.21 -0.25
CA GLU A 211 12.41 -4.08 1.07
C GLU A 211 13.41 -5.21 1.33
N SER A 212 14.37 -4.96 2.19
CA SER A 212 15.50 -5.84 2.48
C SER A 212 15.64 -6.12 3.97
N ILE A 213 16.67 -6.88 4.35
CA ILE A 213 16.96 -7.21 5.77
C ILE A 213 17.13 -5.95 6.62
N GLU A 214 17.70 -4.88 6.08
CA GLU A 214 17.90 -3.61 6.76
C GLU A 214 16.56 -2.97 7.12
N ASP A 215 15.59 -2.98 6.20
CA ASP A 215 14.23 -2.51 6.47
C ASP A 215 13.54 -3.34 7.55
N PHE A 216 13.77 -4.65 7.52
CA PHE A 216 13.17 -5.54 8.51
C PHE A 216 13.71 -5.26 9.91
N ILE A 217 15.03 -5.10 10.05
CA ILE A 217 15.68 -4.71 11.31
C ILE A 217 15.14 -3.35 11.79
N LYS A 218 15.06 -2.37 10.89
CA LYS A 218 14.55 -1.04 11.21
C LYS A 218 13.09 -1.07 11.66
N LYS A 219 12.23 -1.81 10.97
CA LYS A 219 10.81 -1.96 11.37
C LYS A 219 10.64 -2.65 12.72
N LEU A 220 11.50 -3.61 13.06
CA LEU A 220 11.52 -4.20 14.41
C LEU A 220 11.96 -3.18 15.45
N PHE A 221 12.93 -2.33 15.13
CA PHE A 221 13.36 -1.23 16.00
C PHE A 221 12.23 -0.22 16.22
N ASP A 222 11.54 0.18 15.14
CA ASP A 222 10.44 1.16 15.18
C ASP A 222 9.21 0.66 15.97
N LEU A 223 9.08 -0.64 16.21
CA LEU A 223 8.08 -1.14 17.15
C LEU A 223 8.34 -0.64 18.59
N GLY A 224 9.58 -0.27 18.92
CA GLY A 224 9.96 0.27 20.22
C GLY A 224 9.65 -0.65 21.41
N ILE A 225 9.67 -1.98 21.21
CA ILE A 225 9.25 -2.97 22.20
C ILE A 225 10.42 -3.47 23.03
N ILE A 226 11.57 -3.62 22.38
CA ILE A 226 12.81 -4.07 23.01
C ILE A 226 13.88 -3.00 22.89
N ASP A 227 14.75 -2.93 23.90
CA ASP A 227 15.89 -2.03 23.87
C ASP A 227 17.04 -2.68 23.09
N PHE A 228 17.32 -2.16 21.93
CA PHE A 228 18.54 -2.38 21.19
C PHE A 228 18.92 -1.15 20.39
N SER A 229 20.21 -0.85 20.32
CA SER A 229 20.74 0.25 19.51
C SER A 229 20.99 -0.22 18.08
N ILE A 230 20.66 0.62 17.13
CA ILE A 230 21.07 0.50 15.73
C ILE A 230 22.03 1.63 15.32
N GLU A 231 22.35 2.53 16.23
CA GLU A 231 23.17 3.73 15.98
C GLU A 231 24.58 3.39 15.50
N ASP A 232 25.20 2.36 16.11
CA ASP A 232 26.53 1.87 15.76
C ASP A 232 26.52 0.82 14.65
N PHE A 233 25.34 0.51 14.09
CA PHE A 233 25.19 -0.54 13.09
C PHE A 233 25.17 0.06 11.68
N ASP A 234 26.33 -0.02 11.01
CA ASP A 234 26.45 0.44 9.64
C ASP A 234 25.77 -0.54 8.66
N PHE A 235 24.59 -0.17 8.21
CA PHE A 235 23.81 -0.96 7.24
C PHE A 235 24.47 -1.03 5.86
N PHE A 236 25.37 -0.11 5.51
CA PHE A 236 26.01 -0.05 4.20
C PHE A 236 27.28 -0.90 4.11
N THR A 237 28.12 -0.87 5.15
CA THR A 237 29.42 -1.54 5.11
C THR A 237 29.38 -2.97 5.65
N ASN A 238 28.42 -3.30 6.54
CA ASN A 238 28.33 -4.64 7.12
C ASN A 238 27.93 -5.69 6.10
N SER A 239 28.58 -6.85 6.14
CA SER A 239 28.22 -8.01 5.31
C SER A 239 26.81 -8.54 5.64
N GLN A 240 26.18 -9.25 4.70
CA GLN A 240 24.88 -9.87 4.91
C GLN A 240 24.87 -10.84 6.10
N GLU A 241 25.96 -11.57 6.34
CA GLU A 241 26.08 -12.47 7.50
C GLU A 241 26.05 -11.72 8.84
N VAL A 242 26.69 -10.56 8.92
CA VAL A 242 26.64 -9.68 10.10
C VAL A 242 25.23 -9.16 10.35
N LYS A 243 24.52 -8.77 9.30
CA LYS A 243 23.12 -8.33 9.36
C LYS A 243 22.19 -9.46 9.83
N ILE A 244 22.36 -10.68 9.30
CA ILE A 244 21.62 -11.88 9.74
C ILE A 244 21.85 -12.15 11.22
N ASN A 245 23.09 -12.13 11.69
CA ASN A 245 23.41 -12.35 13.09
C ASN A 245 22.79 -11.27 14.00
N LYS A 246 22.81 -10.02 13.57
CA LYS A 246 22.12 -8.92 14.29
C LYS A 246 20.63 -9.17 14.36
N LEU A 247 20.00 -9.57 13.23
CA LEU A 247 18.57 -9.89 13.20
C LEU A 247 18.21 -11.06 14.12
N ILE A 248 19.02 -12.12 14.14
CA ILE A 248 18.85 -13.25 15.07
C ILE A 248 18.82 -12.74 16.51
N SER A 249 19.80 -11.94 16.91
CA SER A 249 19.88 -11.43 18.29
C SER A 249 18.67 -10.56 18.66
N ILE A 250 18.11 -9.82 17.70
CA ILE A 250 16.90 -9.02 17.89
C ILE A 250 15.68 -9.93 18.07
N ILE A 251 15.51 -10.93 17.20
CA ILE A 251 14.39 -11.87 17.27
C ILE A 251 14.41 -12.66 18.57
N GLU A 252 15.57 -13.14 19.01
CA GLU A 252 15.69 -13.86 20.27
C GLU A 252 15.23 -13.01 21.47
N LYS A 253 15.51 -11.70 21.48
CA LYS A 253 14.98 -10.79 22.50
C LYS A 253 13.43 -10.65 22.44
N PHE A 254 12.82 -10.64 21.25
CA PHE A 254 11.37 -10.68 21.12
C PHE A 254 10.78 -11.99 21.65
N GLN A 255 11.46 -13.11 21.41
CA GLN A 255 11.05 -14.42 21.93
C GLN A 255 11.17 -14.51 23.47
N GLU A 256 12.20 -13.94 24.08
CA GLU A 256 12.37 -13.86 25.54
C GLU A 256 11.17 -13.21 26.23
N ILE A 257 10.60 -12.15 25.63
CA ILE A 257 9.41 -11.47 26.13
C ILE A 257 8.10 -12.04 25.59
N ARG A 258 8.14 -13.13 24.84
CA ARG A 258 7.00 -13.82 24.21
C ARG A 258 6.15 -12.90 23.33
N GLU A 259 6.79 -11.96 22.64
CA GLU A 259 6.10 -11.08 21.72
C GLU A 259 5.88 -11.77 20.37
N ILE A 260 4.67 -11.62 19.82
CA ILE A 260 4.27 -12.17 18.53
C ILE A 260 4.09 -11.04 17.53
N ILE A 261 4.67 -11.19 16.35
CA ILE A 261 4.61 -10.20 15.28
C ILE A 261 3.93 -10.82 14.07
N PHE A 262 2.92 -10.12 13.56
CA PHE A 262 2.32 -10.46 12.29
C PHE A 262 2.98 -9.67 11.16
N ILE A 263 3.25 -10.36 10.05
CA ILE A 263 3.85 -9.77 8.88
C ILE A 263 2.84 -9.84 7.73
N ASP A 264 2.43 -8.68 7.23
CA ASP A 264 1.73 -8.58 5.95
C ASP A 264 2.79 -8.55 4.84
N ASP A 265 3.00 -9.70 4.24
CA ASP A 265 4.00 -9.92 3.21
C ASP A 265 3.43 -9.67 1.81
N PHE A 266 4.00 -8.68 1.13
CA PHE A 266 3.68 -8.30 -0.24
C PHE A 266 4.71 -8.82 -1.26
N GLY A 267 5.46 -9.86 -0.91
CA GLY A 267 6.47 -10.48 -1.75
C GLY A 267 7.91 -10.23 -1.32
N GLY A 268 8.11 -9.61 -0.15
CA GLY A 268 9.44 -9.35 0.40
C GLY A 268 10.02 -10.54 1.17
N ILE A 269 9.18 -11.39 1.74
CA ILE A 269 9.59 -12.63 2.43
C ILE A 269 9.30 -13.85 1.57
N ILE A 270 8.06 -13.98 1.08
CA ILE A 270 7.67 -15.07 0.19
C ILE A 270 7.58 -14.49 -1.22
N LEU A 271 8.53 -14.88 -2.05
CA LEU A 271 8.65 -14.40 -3.42
C LEU A 271 7.49 -14.89 -4.30
N PRO A 272 7.19 -14.22 -5.44
CA PRO A 272 6.14 -14.65 -6.37
C PRO A 272 6.28 -16.08 -6.88
N ASN A 273 7.50 -16.60 -6.93
CA ASN A 273 7.79 -17.98 -7.29
C ASN A 273 7.55 -18.99 -6.15
N GLY A 274 7.17 -18.53 -4.96
CA GLY A 274 6.89 -19.36 -3.78
C GLY A 274 8.12 -19.74 -2.95
N ASP A 275 9.29 -19.18 -3.24
CA ASP A 275 10.49 -19.36 -2.42
C ASP A 275 10.53 -18.34 -1.29
N VAL A 276 11.19 -18.68 -0.19
CA VAL A 276 11.49 -17.75 0.91
C VAL A 276 12.81 -17.07 0.63
N VAL A 277 12.89 -15.75 0.86
CA VAL A 277 14.14 -15.01 0.64
C VAL A 277 15.27 -15.57 1.52
N ASP A 278 16.49 -15.58 0.99
CA ASP A 278 17.62 -16.31 1.57
C ASP A 278 17.98 -15.81 2.98
N TRP A 279 18.01 -14.49 3.20
CA TRP A 279 18.32 -13.92 4.50
C TRP A 279 17.30 -14.30 5.58
N PHE A 280 16.00 -14.32 5.26
CA PHE A 280 14.95 -14.71 6.22
C PHE A 280 15.03 -16.21 6.51
N ARG A 281 15.20 -17.03 5.48
CA ARG A 281 15.39 -18.46 5.62
C ARG A 281 16.57 -18.79 6.54
N LYS A 282 17.75 -18.20 6.29
CA LYS A 282 18.94 -18.39 7.12
C LYS A 282 18.71 -17.92 8.56
N THR A 283 18.03 -16.80 8.75
CA THR A 283 17.68 -16.29 10.08
C THR A 283 16.85 -17.29 10.86
N ILE A 284 15.72 -17.75 10.30
CA ILE A 284 14.81 -18.67 10.99
C ILE A 284 15.50 -20.02 11.32
N GLN A 285 16.31 -20.55 10.39
CA GLN A 285 17.02 -21.81 10.60
C GLN A 285 18.09 -21.74 11.72
N ARG A 286 18.65 -20.56 11.98
CA ARG A 286 19.73 -20.35 12.97
C ARG A 286 19.23 -19.89 14.35
N LEU A 287 17.95 -19.60 14.52
CA LEU A 287 17.38 -19.24 15.82
C LEU A 287 17.62 -20.38 16.82
N LYS A 288 18.11 -20.06 18.01
CA LYS A 288 18.29 -21.04 19.08
C LYS A 288 16.99 -21.31 19.84
N ASN A 289 16.18 -20.25 20.00
CA ASN A 289 14.91 -20.32 20.68
C ASN A 289 13.81 -20.82 19.72
N THR A 290 13.05 -21.83 20.15
CA THR A 290 11.96 -22.44 19.38
C THR A 290 10.59 -21.82 19.66
N GLN A 291 10.51 -20.82 20.55
CA GLN A 291 9.26 -20.12 20.83
C GLN A 291 8.68 -19.46 19.55
N PHE A 292 7.36 -19.46 19.46
CA PHE A 292 6.65 -18.86 18.33
C PHE A 292 6.95 -17.36 18.20
N ILE A 293 7.14 -16.88 16.97
CA ILE A 293 7.49 -15.47 16.73
C ILE A 293 6.67 -14.80 15.61
N PHE A 294 6.58 -15.39 14.41
CA PHE A 294 5.97 -14.72 13.27
C PHE A 294 4.71 -15.42 12.75
N GLY A 295 3.65 -14.61 12.54
CA GLY A 295 2.51 -14.98 11.71
C GLY A 295 2.57 -14.24 10.37
N ILE A 296 2.91 -14.93 9.28
CA ILE A 296 3.13 -14.34 7.94
C ILE A 296 1.88 -14.51 7.09
N SER A 297 1.30 -13.38 6.69
CA SER A 297 0.14 -13.31 5.79
C SER A 297 0.61 -12.93 4.39
N SER A 298 0.67 -13.89 3.45
CA SER A 298 1.16 -13.65 2.09
C SER A 298 0.11 -13.91 1.02
N LYS A 299 0.17 -13.18 -0.08
CA LYS A 299 -0.61 -13.51 -1.29
C LYS A 299 0.01 -14.65 -2.09
N PHE A 300 1.29 -14.91 -1.90
CA PHE A 300 2.03 -15.95 -2.60
C PHE A 300 2.04 -17.24 -1.80
N LYS A 301 1.85 -18.36 -2.50
CA LYS A 301 1.85 -19.69 -1.91
C LYS A 301 3.26 -20.21 -1.73
N LEU A 302 3.58 -20.67 -0.54
CA LEU A 302 4.85 -21.34 -0.27
C LEU A 302 4.99 -22.62 -1.09
N LYS A 303 6.12 -22.86 -1.74
CA LYS A 303 6.40 -24.11 -2.46
C LYS A 303 6.44 -25.29 -1.47
N ARG A 304 5.81 -26.43 -1.84
CA ARG A 304 5.80 -27.64 -1.02
C ARG A 304 7.19 -28.24 -0.78
N THR A 305 8.08 -28.09 -1.77
CA THR A 305 9.47 -28.60 -1.71
C THR A 305 10.34 -27.85 -0.69
N HIS A 306 9.88 -26.72 -0.20
CA HIS A 306 10.55 -25.86 0.78
C HIS A 306 9.72 -25.72 2.06
N LEU A 307 9.06 -26.79 2.51
CA LEU A 307 8.54 -26.87 3.87
C LEU A 307 9.74 -26.92 4.81
N TYR A 308 10.19 -25.73 5.16
CA TYR A 308 11.27 -25.55 6.13
C TYR A 308 10.83 -26.13 7.48
N SER A 309 11.75 -26.75 8.20
CA SER A 309 11.47 -27.37 9.48
C SER A 309 10.73 -26.47 10.47
N ARG A 310 10.92 -25.16 10.42
CA ARG A 310 10.37 -24.19 11.38
C ARG A 310 9.17 -23.38 10.92
N ILE A 311 8.57 -23.73 9.78
CA ILE A 311 7.43 -22.99 9.20
C ILE A 311 6.24 -23.94 9.00
N GLY A 312 5.14 -23.66 9.71
CA GLY A 312 3.83 -24.25 9.43
C GLY A 312 3.11 -23.45 8.35
N ALA A 313 2.56 -24.12 7.33
CA ALA A 313 1.98 -23.40 6.19
C ALA A 313 0.62 -23.92 5.74
N VAL A 314 -0.31 -22.98 5.49
CA VAL A 314 -1.65 -23.27 4.97
C VAL A 314 -2.02 -22.33 3.82
N GLN A 315 -2.88 -22.83 2.93
CA GLN A 315 -3.54 -22.01 1.92
C GLN A 315 -4.98 -21.77 2.36
N VAL A 316 -5.35 -20.49 2.46
CA VAL A 316 -6.69 -20.07 2.87
C VAL A 316 -7.56 -19.88 1.63
N ASN A 317 -8.70 -20.57 1.58
CA ASN A 317 -9.68 -20.49 0.51
C ASN A 317 -10.91 -19.69 0.96
N LEU A 318 -11.80 -19.37 0.02
CA LEU A 318 -13.10 -18.76 0.29
C LEU A 318 -13.92 -19.65 1.25
N LEU A 319 -14.77 -19.04 2.08
CA LEU A 319 -15.71 -19.77 2.93
C LEU A 319 -16.70 -20.54 2.07
N ASP A 320 -16.99 -21.77 2.45
CA ASP A 320 -18.04 -22.57 1.81
C ASP A 320 -19.45 -22.03 2.12
N LYS A 321 -20.46 -22.63 1.49
CA LYS A 321 -21.84 -22.15 1.63
C LYS A 321 -22.35 -22.27 3.09
N ASN A 322 -21.96 -23.32 3.82
CA ASN A 322 -22.41 -23.55 5.18
C ASN A 322 -21.74 -22.59 6.16
N ASP A 323 -20.43 -22.39 6.01
CA ASP A 323 -19.66 -21.45 6.82
C ASP A 323 -20.12 -20.01 6.61
N ARG A 324 -20.47 -19.62 5.38
CA ARG A 324 -21.09 -18.30 5.09
C ARG A 324 -22.40 -18.11 5.84
N LYS A 325 -23.32 -19.10 5.75
CA LYS A 325 -24.60 -19.07 6.46
C LYS A 325 -24.41 -18.98 7.97
N LYS A 326 -23.50 -19.79 8.51
CA LYS A 326 -23.17 -19.80 9.94
C LYS A 326 -22.62 -18.45 10.39
N MET A 327 -21.65 -17.91 9.66
CA MET A 327 -21.04 -16.61 10.00
C MET A 327 -22.08 -15.48 9.96
N PHE A 328 -22.93 -15.44 8.93
CA PHE A 328 -23.97 -14.44 8.79
C PHE A 328 -24.99 -14.51 9.94
N ALA A 329 -25.49 -15.71 10.24
CA ALA A 329 -26.44 -15.92 11.34
C ALA A 329 -25.83 -15.51 12.70
N THR A 330 -24.58 -15.85 12.94
CA THR A 330 -23.88 -15.48 14.19
C THR A 330 -23.71 -13.97 14.30
N LEU A 331 -23.33 -13.28 13.23
CA LEU A 331 -23.19 -11.82 13.22
C LEU A 331 -24.53 -11.11 13.43
N LEU A 332 -25.61 -11.59 12.80
CA LEU A 332 -26.97 -11.04 13.05
C LEU A 332 -27.36 -11.18 14.53
N GLY A 333 -27.04 -12.32 15.17
CA GLY A 333 -27.27 -12.52 16.60
C GLY A 333 -26.46 -11.56 17.47
N ILE A 334 -25.17 -11.39 17.20
CA ILE A 334 -24.28 -10.46 17.92
C ILE A 334 -24.78 -9.01 17.81
N GLU A 335 -25.19 -8.57 16.63
CA GLU A 335 -25.70 -7.21 16.38
C GLU A 335 -27.20 -7.05 16.73
N GLN A 336 -27.85 -8.11 17.28
CA GLN A 336 -29.27 -8.14 17.71
C GLN A 336 -30.25 -7.78 16.57
N ILE A 337 -29.98 -8.27 15.34
CA ILE A 337 -30.81 -8.07 14.18
C ILE A 337 -31.76 -9.26 14.04
N ASP A 338 -33.01 -9.11 14.43
CA ASP A 338 -34.02 -10.19 14.48
C ASP A 338 -35.18 -10.01 13.48
N TYR A 339 -35.32 -8.85 12.86
CA TYR A 339 -36.41 -8.48 11.98
C TYR A 339 -36.36 -9.11 10.58
N LEU A 340 -35.24 -9.75 10.18
CA LEU A 340 -35.11 -10.41 8.89
C LEU A 340 -35.88 -11.75 8.85
N THR A 341 -36.68 -11.96 7.80
CA THR A 341 -37.29 -13.27 7.55
C THR A 341 -36.25 -14.31 7.13
N ASN A 342 -36.59 -15.59 7.24
CA ASN A 342 -35.71 -16.66 6.77
C ASN A 342 -35.48 -16.60 5.25
N GLU A 343 -36.50 -16.15 4.50
CA GLU A 343 -36.39 -15.94 3.05
C GLU A 343 -35.38 -14.82 2.72
N ASP A 344 -35.42 -13.71 3.45
CA ASP A 344 -34.46 -12.60 3.27
C ASP A 344 -33.05 -13.05 3.61
N LYS A 345 -32.86 -13.75 4.72
CA LYS A 345 -31.57 -14.32 5.12
C LYS A 345 -31.00 -15.24 4.04
N GLU A 346 -31.85 -16.06 3.41
CA GLU A 346 -31.40 -16.96 2.35
C GLU A 346 -31.04 -16.19 1.06
N LYS A 347 -31.85 -15.20 0.67
CA LYS A 347 -31.57 -14.33 -0.48
C LYS A 347 -30.22 -13.62 -0.29
N ILE A 348 -29.98 -13.02 0.86
CA ILE A 348 -28.73 -12.32 1.18
C ILE A 348 -27.53 -13.29 1.17
N CYS A 349 -27.67 -14.47 1.81
CA CYS A 349 -26.61 -15.48 1.84
C CYS A 349 -26.18 -15.96 0.44
N ASN A 350 -27.10 -16.00 -0.52
CA ASN A 350 -26.79 -16.41 -1.88
C ASN A 350 -25.97 -15.35 -2.66
N LEU A 351 -25.94 -14.10 -2.19
CA LEU A 351 -25.12 -13.04 -2.76
C LEU A 351 -23.63 -13.13 -2.33
N PHE A 352 -23.33 -13.83 -1.24
CA PHE A 352 -21.98 -13.92 -0.71
C PHE A 352 -21.08 -14.78 -1.59
N LYS A 353 -19.90 -14.25 -1.91
CA LYS A 353 -18.85 -14.98 -2.67
C LYS A 353 -17.91 -15.79 -1.77
N GLY A 354 -17.99 -15.62 -0.44
CA GLY A 354 -17.20 -16.37 0.54
C GLY A 354 -16.07 -15.59 1.20
N TYR A 355 -16.05 -14.29 1.02
CA TYR A 355 -15.14 -13.41 1.77
C TYR A 355 -15.76 -13.04 3.13
N PRO A 356 -15.08 -13.27 4.24
CA PRO A 356 -15.60 -12.92 5.57
C PRO A 356 -16.01 -11.44 5.72
N GLU A 357 -15.23 -10.55 5.13
CA GLU A 357 -15.48 -9.11 5.19
C GLU A 357 -16.73 -8.70 4.42
N GLN A 358 -17.06 -9.38 3.32
CA GLN A 358 -18.32 -9.16 2.59
C GLN A 358 -19.53 -9.45 3.49
N ILE A 359 -19.46 -10.50 4.31
CA ILE A 359 -20.53 -10.86 5.23
C ILE A 359 -20.67 -9.82 6.35
N ARG A 360 -19.55 -9.31 6.89
CA ARG A 360 -19.55 -8.21 7.88
C ARG A 360 -20.15 -6.94 7.30
N TYR A 361 -19.71 -6.57 6.12
CA TYR A 361 -20.24 -5.41 5.40
C TYR A 361 -21.75 -5.48 5.17
N ALA A 362 -22.24 -6.66 4.77
CA ALA A 362 -23.68 -6.87 4.59
C ALA A 362 -24.45 -6.67 5.91
N VAL A 363 -23.92 -7.16 7.04
CA VAL A 363 -24.55 -6.96 8.36
C VAL A 363 -24.52 -5.48 8.77
N ASP A 364 -23.44 -4.77 8.50
CA ASP A 364 -23.36 -3.32 8.77
C ASP A 364 -24.38 -2.54 7.94
N LEU A 365 -24.53 -2.84 6.63
CA LEU A 365 -25.56 -2.25 5.77
C LEU A 365 -26.99 -2.52 6.28
N ILE A 366 -27.27 -3.76 6.70
CA ILE A 366 -28.57 -4.14 7.26
C ILE A 366 -28.85 -3.34 8.53
N LYS A 367 -27.86 -3.17 9.40
CA LYS A 367 -27.97 -2.41 10.64
C LYS A 367 -28.25 -0.91 10.40
N GLU A 368 -27.61 -0.33 9.38
CA GLU A 368 -27.83 1.07 8.97
C GLU A 368 -29.20 1.30 8.32
N ASN A 369 -29.83 0.25 7.74
CA ASN A 369 -31.09 0.33 7.00
C ASN A 369 -32.17 -0.59 7.60
N PRO A 370 -32.64 -0.35 8.83
CA PRO A 370 -33.51 -1.28 9.56
C PRO A 370 -34.94 -1.41 8.99
N LYS A 371 -35.37 -0.56 8.06
CA LYS A 371 -36.75 -0.47 7.54
C LYS A 371 -36.98 -1.03 6.13
N GLY A 372 -36.04 -1.83 5.61
CA GLY A 372 -36.42 -2.87 4.66
C GLY A 372 -36.65 -2.51 3.21
N SER A 373 -36.01 -1.52 2.63
CA SER A 373 -35.75 -1.59 1.18
C SER A 373 -34.40 -2.33 0.99
N PHE A 374 -34.45 -3.49 0.31
CA PHE A 374 -33.21 -4.22 -0.02
C PHE A 374 -32.49 -3.63 -1.24
N ASP A 375 -32.56 -2.29 -1.40
CA ASP A 375 -31.92 -1.56 -2.49
C ASP A 375 -30.38 -1.67 -2.44
N PHE A 376 -29.83 -2.11 -1.29
CA PHE A 376 -28.41 -2.37 -1.09
C PHE A 376 -27.91 -3.75 -1.57
N PHE A 377 -28.77 -4.60 -2.14
CA PHE A 377 -28.31 -5.89 -2.71
C PHE A 377 -27.20 -5.74 -3.75
N PRO A 378 -27.25 -4.78 -4.68
CA PRO A 378 -26.14 -4.53 -5.57
C PRO A 378 -24.83 -4.23 -4.82
N ASP A 379 -24.87 -3.46 -3.73
CA ASP A 379 -23.70 -3.12 -2.93
C ASP A 379 -23.05 -4.33 -2.26
N ILE A 380 -23.84 -5.31 -1.84
CA ILE A 380 -23.33 -6.59 -1.31
C ILE A 380 -22.66 -7.39 -2.42
N VAL A 381 -23.27 -7.49 -3.60
CA VAL A 381 -22.72 -8.21 -4.75
C VAL A 381 -21.40 -7.57 -5.19
N ASP A 382 -21.38 -6.25 -5.23
CA ASP A 382 -20.26 -5.46 -5.71
C ASP A 382 -19.19 -5.21 -4.65
N TYR A 383 -19.36 -5.71 -3.41
CA TYR A 383 -18.43 -5.45 -2.32
C TYR A 383 -16.96 -5.71 -2.68
N ASN A 384 -16.66 -6.84 -3.30
CA ASN A 384 -15.32 -7.21 -3.73
C ASN A 384 -14.95 -6.66 -5.11
N MET A 385 -15.93 -6.07 -5.79
CA MET A 385 -15.82 -5.42 -7.09
C MET A 385 -16.08 -3.92 -6.96
N LYS A 386 -16.17 -3.36 -5.73
CA LYS A 386 -16.34 -1.93 -5.56
C LYS A 386 -15.24 -1.23 -6.32
N ASN A 387 -15.68 -0.55 -7.37
CA ASN A 387 -14.82 0.27 -8.18
C ASN A 387 -14.25 1.36 -7.27
N ALA A 388 -12.95 1.40 -7.08
CA ALA A 388 -12.28 2.43 -6.31
C ALA A 388 -12.66 3.84 -6.82
N ALA A 389 -12.90 3.96 -8.12
CA ALA A 389 -13.40 5.19 -8.72
C ALA A 389 -14.79 5.57 -8.18
N LYS A 390 -15.72 4.61 -8.04
CA LYS A 390 -17.06 4.89 -7.50
C LYS A 390 -16.97 5.35 -6.04
N ILE A 391 -16.24 4.61 -5.22
CA ILE A 391 -16.02 4.99 -3.81
C ILE A 391 -15.42 6.39 -3.71
N PHE A 392 -14.39 6.67 -4.53
CA PHE A 392 -13.72 7.96 -4.54
C PHE A 392 -14.65 9.08 -5.00
N ASN A 393 -15.48 8.84 -6.02
CA ASN A 393 -16.39 9.84 -6.55
C ASN A 393 -17.53 10.20 -5.58
N ASP A 394 -17.97 9.26 -4.74
CA ASP A 394 -19.02 9.44 -3.73
C ASP A 394 -18.54 10.26 -2.52
N LEU A 395 -17.24 10.54 -2.39
CA LEU A 395 -16.66 11.35 -1.32
C LEU A 395 -16.82 12.85 -1.60
N THR A 396 -16.86 13.64 -0.53
CA THR A 396 -16.75 15.10 -0.62
C THR A 396 -15.37 15.52 -1.13
N GLU A 397 -15.23 16.76 -1.63
CA GLU A 397 -13.93 17.23 -2.11
C GLU A 397 -12.87 17.30 -1.02
N GLU A 398 -13.24 17.60 0.22
CA GLU A 398 -12.31 17.60 1.36
C GLU A 398 -11.84 16.17 1.66
N GLU A 399 -12.75 15.21 1.67
CA GLU A 399 -12.42 13.79 1.86
C GLU A 399 -11.54 13.24 0.74
N LYS A 400 -11.83 13.59 -0.51
CA LYS A 400 -10.99 13.24 -1.67
C LYS A 400 -9.56 13.74 -1.50
N ASN A 401 -9.38 14.99 -1.07
CA ASN A 401 -8.06 15.57 -0.88
C ASN A 401 -7.24 14.82 0.21
N ILE A 402 -7.89 14.37 1.28
CA ILE A 402 -7.26 13.57 2.33
C ILE A 402 -6.82 12.20 1.77
N ILE A 403 -7.69 11.54 1.03
CA ILE A 403 -7.40 10.22 0.44
C ILE A 403 -6.31 10.34 -0.63
N ILE A 404 -6.29 11.40 -1.43
CA ILE A 404 -5.23 11.70 -2.39
C ILE A 404 -3.88 11.88 -1.67
N LEU A 405 -3.86 12.63 -0.56
CA LEU A 405 -2.65 12.80 0.24
C LEU A 405 -2.10 11.45 0.72
N ILE A 406 -2.95 10.62 1.33
CA ILE A 406 -2.53 9.29 1.82
C ILE A 406 -2.07 8.39 0.67
N ALA A 407 -2.76 8.42 -0.48
CA ALA A 407 -2.37 7.64 -1.66
C ALA A 407 -0.95 7.96 -2.16
N HIS A 408 -0.61 9.24 -2.20
CA HIS A 408 0.71 9.71 -2.66
C HIS A 408 1.84 9.43 -1.67
N LEU A 409 1.52 9.40 -0.38
CA LEU A 409 2.49 9.08 0.68
C LEU A 409 2.63 7.57 0.89
N GLU A 410 1.70 6.77 0.35
CA GLU A 410 1.59 5.31 0.50
C GLU A 410 1.26 4.86 1.93
N ILE A 411 1.94 5.41 2.91
CA ILE A 411 1.75 5.21 4.34
C ILE A 411 2.07 6.52 5.03
N ILE A 412 1.30 6.91 6.03
CA ILE A 412 1.52 8.14 6.78
C ILE A 412 1.31 7.89 8.28
N GLU A 413 2.16 8.51 9.09
CA GLU A 413 1.97 8.56 10.53
C GLU A 413 0.71 9.35 10.88
N GLN A 414 -0.08 8.84 11.81
CA GLN A 414 -1.37 9.44 12.18
C GLN A 414 -1.22 10.90 12.66
N ASN A 415 -0.21 11.19 13.48
CA ASN A 415 0.00 12.55 13.97
C ASN A 415 0.37 13.52 12.84
N LEU A 416 1.24 13.10 11.93
CA LEU A 416 1.61 13.88 10.75
C LEU A 416 0.38 14.16 9.87
N LEU A 417 -0.51 13.16 9.70
CA LEU A 417 -1.76 13.36 8.97
C LEU A 417 -2.65 14.41 9.63
N PHE A 418 -2.81 14.36 10.97
CA PHE A 418 -3.57 15.35 11.73
C PHE A 418 -2.95 16.76 11.63
N GLU A 419 -1.63 16.87 11.67
CA GLU A 419 -0.90 18.14 11.51
C GLU A 419 -1.12 18.77 10.11
N ILE A 420 -1.04 17.96 9.05
CA ILE A 420 -1.19 18.43 7.67
C ILE A 420 -2.64 18.85 7.40
N VAL A 421 -3.61 18.02 7.77
CA VAL A 421 -5.05 18.27 7.50
C VAL A 421 -5.60 19.37 8.39
N ASN A 422 -5.18 19.41 9.67
CA ASN A 422 -5.59 20.39 10.67
C ASN A 422 -7.13 20.49 10.85
N ASN A 423 -7.82 19.35 10.71
CA ASN A 423 -9.25 19.20 10.93
C ASN A 423 -9.53 17.85 11.56
N ASP A 424 -9.45 17.81 12.90
CA ASP A 424 -9.54 16.58 13.68
C ASP A 424 -10.93 15.94 13.60
N GLU A 425 -12.01 16.73 13.51
CA GLU A 425 -13.37 16.21 13.41
C GLU A 425 -13.57 15.46 12.10
N LEU A 426 -13.19 16.07 10.98
CA LEU A 426 -13.29 15.46 9.65
C LEU A 426 -12.44 14.19 9.56
N LEU A 427 -11.19 14.22 10.04
CA LEU A 427 -10.31 13.04 10.05
C LEU A 427 -10.88 11.91 10.90
N ASN A 428 -11.36 12.22 12.09
CA ASN A 428 -11.96 11.21 12.95
C ASN A 428 -13.25 10.62 12.35
N ASP A 429 -14.06 11.43 11.67
CA ASP A 429 -15.24 10.95 10.98
C ASP A 429 -14.86 10.00 9.84
N ILE A 430 -13.98 10.41 8.94
CA ILE A 430 -13.54 9.59 7.81
C ILE A 430 -12.91 8.27 8.27
N LEU A 431 -11.96 8.32 9.22
CA LEU A 431 -11.23 7.15 9.69
C LEU A 431 -12.08 6.16 10.49
N ASN A 432 -13.22 6.57 11.01
CA ASN A 432 -14.10 5.71 11.81
C ASN A 432 -15.45 5.42 11.13
N ARG A 433 -15.72 5.99 9.96
CA ARG A 433 -16.95 5.74 9.20
C ARG A 433 -17.02 4.27 8.77
N PRO A 434 -18.09 3.51 9.12
CA PRO A 434 -18.15 2.07 8.95
C PRO A 434 -17.86 1.59 7.53
N HIS A 435 -18.46 2.20 6.52
CA HIS A 435 -18.28 1.79 5.13
C HIS A 435 -16.91 2.18 4.53
N LEU A 436 -16.17 3.09 5.18
CA LEU A 436 -14.81 3.48 4.78
C LEU A 436 -13.72 2.71 5.54
N GLN A 437 -14.05 2.00 6.63
CA GLN A 437 -13.07 1.24 7.42
C GLN A 437 -12.30 0.20 6.60
N ASN A 438 -12.90 -0.33 5.53
CA ASN A 438 -12.25 -1.29 4.64
C ASN A 438 -11.29 -0.64 3.64
N ILE A 439 -11.35 0.69 3.48
CA ILE A 439 -10.44 1.45 2.63
C ILE A 439 -9.14 1.74 3.39
N PHE A 440 -9.27 2.06 4.68
CA PHE A 440 -8.13 2.38 5.52
C PHE A 440 -7.56 1.14 6.18
N GLU A 441 -6.28 0.95 5.99
CA GLU A 441 -5.51 -0.08 6.65
C GLU A 441 -4.59 0.57 7.68
N LYS A 442 -4.59 0.03 8.90
CA LYS A 442 -3.78 0.52 10.00
C LYS A 442 -2.69 -0.48 10.31
N SER A 443 -1.46 -0.02 10.49
CA SER A 443 -0.29 -0.86 10.76
C SER A 443 0.63 -0.25 11.82
N GLY A 444 1.65 -0.98 12.20
CA GLY A 444 2.61 -0.58 13.24
C GLY A 444 2.12 -0.90 14.66
N SER A 445 2.89 -0.45 15.64
CA SER A 445 2.49 -0.56 17.04
C SER A 445 1.28 0.35 17.29
N SER A 446 0.15 -0.28 17.67
CA SER A 446 -1.07 0.45 18.04
C SER A 446 -1.75 1.25 16.94
N ASP A 447 -1.74 0.74 15.70
CA ASP A 447 -2.41 1.36 14.55
C ASP A 447 -1.90 2.78 14.22
N PHE A 448 -0.62 2.99 14.42
CA PHE A 448 0.01 4.31 14.33
C PHE A 448 0.14 4.83 12.90
N TYR A 449 0.28 3.92 11.94
CA TYR A 449 0.38 4.23 10.53
C TYR A 449 -0.93 3.97 9.80
N ILE A 450 -1.31 4.89 8.92
CA ILE A 450 -2.50 4.82 8.08
C ILE A 450 -2.06 4.72 6.62
N ASN A 451 -2.66 3.80 5.91
CA ASN A 451 -2.59 3.69 4.45
C ASN A 451 -3.96 3.34 3.90
N ILE A 452 -4.13 3.47 2.61
CA ILE A 452 -5.36 3.06 1.92
C ILE A 452 -5.16 1.74 1.19
N SER A 453 -6.28 1.09 0.85
CA SER A 453 -6.26 -0.17 0.10
C SER A 453 -5.50 -0.02 -1.23
N GLU A 454 -4.74 -1.04 -1.60
CA GLU A 454 -3.88 -1.05 -2.80
C GLU A 454 -4.65 -0.65 -4.08
N ASN A 455 -5.88 -1.13 -4.23
CA ASN A 455 -6.72 -0.84 -5.39
C ASN A 455 -7.07 0.66 -5.51
N LEU A 456 -7.44 1.30 -4.39
CA LEU A 456 -7.78 2.73 -4.37
C LEU A 456 -6.52 3.59 -4.58
N GLN A 457 -5.40 3.19 -4.00
CA GLN A 457 -4.13 3.85 -4.21
C GLN A 457 -3.71 3.81 -5.68
N ASP A 458 -3.77 2.64 -6.31
CA ASP A 458 -3.47 2.46 -7.73
C ASP A 458 -4.37 3.30 -8.61
N PHE A 459 -5.67 3.36 -8.31
CA PHE A 459 -6.62 4.21 -9.02
C PHE A 459 -6.22 5.69 -8.95
N ILE A 460 -5.96 6.22 -7.75
CA ILE A 460 -5.61 7.63 -7.55
C ILE A 460 -4.31 7.99 -8.26
N ILE A 461 -3.28 7.14 -8.11
CA ILE A 461 -1.97 7.38 -8.73
C ILE A 461 -2.05 7.32 -10.27
N ARG A 462 -2.84 6.40 -10.83
CA ARG A 462 -3.02 6.27 -12.28
C ARG A 462 -3.84 7.41 -12.87
N SER A 463 -4.86 7.85 -12.15
CA SER A 463 -5.66 9.01 -12.52
C SER A 463 -4.89 10.34 -12.37
N ASN A 464 -3.70 10.28 -11.73
CA ASN A 464 -2.76 11.37 -11.54
C ASN A 464 -3.35 12.57 -10.80
N PHE A 465 -4.26 12.30 -9.84
CA PHE A 465 -4.75 13.33 -8.93
C PHE A 465 -3.58 13.95 -8.18
N LYS A 466 -3.62 15.26 -7.98
CA LYS A 466 -2.54 16.00 -7.29
C LYS A 466 -2.91 16.24 -5.85
N ILE A 467 -1.91 16.22 -4.98
CA ILE A 467 -2.06 16.66 -3.60
C ILE A 467 -2.48 18.15 -3.62
N LEU A 468 -3.46 18.52 -2.78
CA LEU A 468 -3.87 19.88 -2.60
C LEU A 468 -2.66 20.76 -2.25
N GLU A 469 -2.55 21.95 -2.86
CA GLU A 469 -1.37 22.81 -2.72
C GLU A 469 -1.12 23.20 -1.25
N GLU A 470 -2.17 23.43 -0.48
CA GLU A 470 -2.10 23.71 0.96
C GLU A 470 -1.48 22.51 1.73
N TYR A 471 -1.93 21.28 1.47
CA TYR A 471 -1.37 20.08 2.11
C TYR A 471 0.07 19.83 1.68
N ASN A 472 0.38 20.07 0.42
CA ASN A 472 1.74 19.96 -0.09
C ASN A 472 2.68 20.99 0.56
N LYS A 473 2.21 22.21 0.82
CA LYS A 473 2.97 23.25 1.53
C LYS A 473 3.25 22.84 2.98
N LYS A 474 2.23 22.43 3.73
CA LYS A 474 2.37 21.97 5.11
C LYS A 474 3.28 20.74 5.21
N LEU A 475 3.14 19.78 4.29
CA LEU A 475 4.03 18.63 4.20
C LEU A 475 5.49 19.06 4.01
N ASN A 476 5.76 20.00 3.12
CA ASN A 476 7.11 20.52 2.89
C ASN A 476 7.67 21.26 4.11
N GLU A 477 6.84 22.02 4.81
CA GLU A 477 7.21 22.69 6.06
C GLU A 477 7.58 21.67 7.15
N SER A 478 6.78 20.62 7.34
CA SER A 478 7.08 19.52 8.28
C SER A 478 8.37 18.78 7.89
N LEU A 479 8.59 18.54 6.58
CA LEU A 479 9.83 17.95 6.07
C LEU A 479 11.08 18.83 6.33
N ASP A 480 10.97 20.14 6.17
CA ASP A 480 12.08 21.07 6.41
C ASP A 480 12.39 21.23 7.89
N ASN A 481 11.38 21.19 8.76
CA ASN A 481 11.56 21.15 10.20
C ASN A 481 12.25 19.85 10.63
N PHE A 482 11.79 18.72 10.13
CA PHE A 482 12.40 17.43 10.39
C PHE A 482 13.87 17.35 9.93
N LYS A 483 14.24 17.95 8.79
CA LYS A 483 15.64 18.06 8.34
C LYS A 483 16.48 18.85 9.33
N LYS A 484 15.96 19.98 9.83
CA LYS A 484 16.68 20.81 10.82
C LYS A 484 16.88 20.06 12.14
N GLU A 485 15.88 19.28 12.56
CA GLU A 485 15.97 18.43 13.74
C GLU A 485 17.04 17.35 13.56
N LEU A 486 17.08 16.69 12.38
CA LEU A 486 18.10 15.71 12.04
C LEU A 486 19.54 16.29 11.99
N GLU A 487 19.69 17.54 11.54
CA GLU A 487 20.99 18.21 11.49
C GLU A 487 21.47 18.61 12.89
N ASN A 488 20.56 18.81 13.84
CA ASN A 488 20.86 19.33 15.18
C ASN A 488 20.86 18.25 16.28
N SER A 489 20.34 17.03 16.02
CA SER A 489 20.27 15.97 17.02
C SER A 489 21.46 15.02 16.89
N GLU A 490 22.18 14.80 17.99
CA GLU A 490 23.14 13.69 18.14
C GLU A 490 22.44 12.37 18.44
N GLU A 491 21.14 12.38 18.78
CA GLU A 491 20.33 11.22 19.10
C GLU A 491 19.52 10.74 17.91
N TYR A 492 19.42 9.42 17.76
CA TYR A 492 18.63 8.74 16.74
C TYR A 492 17.15 8.96 17.02
N MET A 493 16.52 9.88 16.30
CA MET A 493 15.07 10.07 16.35
C MET A 493 14.33 8.90 15.70
N GLU A 494 13.13 8.60 16.19
CA GLU A 494 12.20 7.69 15.52
C GLU A 494 11.82 8.28 14.15
N ILE A 495 12.44 7.78 13.09
CA ILE A 495 12.34 8.37 11.77
C ILE A 495 11.26 7.66 10.98
N ASP A 496 10.30 8.43 10.47
CA ASP A 496 9.31 7.93 9.53
C ASP A 496 9.99 7.64 8.17
N HIS A 497 9.90 6.38 7.72
CA HIS A 497 10.41 5.96 6.41
C HIS A 497 9.83 6.79 5.25
N THR A 498 8.58 7.21 5.37
CA THR A 498 7.89 8.03 4.36
C THR A 498 8.56 9.40 4.21
N VAL A 499 8.97 9.97 5.34
CA VAL A 499 9.68 11.26 5.37
C VAL A 499 11.04 11.16 4.69
N ILE A 500 11.78 10.07 4.92
CA ILE A 500 13.07 9.83 4.26
C ILE A 500 12.90 9.66 2.74
N ASP A 501 11.93 8.87 2.31
CA ASP A 501 11.63 8.66 0.89
C ASP A 501 11.29 9.99 0.19
N LEU A 502 10.54 10.88 0.87
CA LEU A 502 10.19 12.20 0.35
C LEU A 502 11.41 13.14 0.30
N ILE A 503 12.24 13.13 1.33
CA ILE A 503 13.47 13.94 1.37
C ILE A 503 14.42 13.51 0.25
N LEU A 504 14.62 12.23 0.05
CA LEU A 504 15.43 11.70 -1.05
C LEU A 504 14.87 12.09 -2.41
N ALA A 505 13.55 12.04 -2.58
CA ALA A 505 12.88 12.39 -3.83
C ALA A 505 12.96 13.90 -4.16
N GLN A 506 13.04 14.78 -3.15
CA GLN A 506 13.07 16.23 -3.33
C GLN A 506 14.48 16.84 -3.44
N ASN A 507 15.44 16.34 -2.68
CA ASN A 507 16.73 17.03 -2.43
C ASN A 507 17.97 16.27 -2.91
N PHE A 508 17.84 15.38 -3.88
CA PHE A 508 18.98 14.58 -4.36
C PHE A 508 20.13 15.40 -4.97
N ASN A 509 19.93 16.70 -5.20
CA ASN A 509 20.94 17.58 -5.77
C ASN A 509 21.85 18.31 -4.75
N LYS A 510 21.66 18.12 -3.45
CA LYS A 510 22.48 18.76 -2.41
C LYS A 510 23.24 17.72 -1.58
N ASN A 511 24.50 17.99 -1.32
CA ASN A 511 25.52 17.15 -0.67
C ASN A 511 25.26 16.68 0.77
N SER A 512 24.02 16.57 1.22
CA SER A 512 23.70 15.99 2.53
C SER A 512 23.74 14.46 2.44
N GLN A 513 24.78 13.86 2.95
CA GLN A 513 24.79 12.43 3.29
C GLN A 513 23.78 12.24 4.42
N LEU A 514 22.56 11.83 4.05
CA LEU A 514 21.62 11.31 5.05
C LEU A 514 22.19 9.97 5.53
N LYS A 515 22.91 9.97 6.63
CA LYS A 515 23.45 8.76 7.30
C LYS A 515 22.37 7.72 7.66
N ILE A 516 21.12 8.09 7.47
CA ILE A 516 19.92 7.37 7.92
C ILE A 516 19.18 6.68 6.76
N ALA A 517 19.51 7.03 5.50
CA ALA A 517 18.85 6.40 4.36
C ALA A 517 19.24 4.92 4.23
N LEU A 518 18.27 4.03 4.09
CA LEU A 518 18.49 2.61 3.84
C LEU A 518 18.66 2.35 2.33
N PRO A 519 19.33 1.27 1.93
CA PRO A 519 19.47 0.89 0.51
C PRO A 519 18.13 0.78 -0.23
N SER A 520 17.08 0.28 0.43
CA SER A 520 15.72 0.18 -0.11
C SER A 520 15.09 1.53 -0.42
N HIS A 521 15.40 2.60 0.34
CA HIS A 521 14.90 3.95 0.07
C HIS A 521 15.37 4.43 -1.32
N TYR A 522 16.60 4.08 -1.73
CA TYR A 522 17.08 4.35 -3.08
C TYR A 522 16.23 3.62 -4.12
N LEU A 523 15.95 2.32 -3.92
CA LEU A 523 15.13 1.55 -4.83
C LEU A 523 13.70 2.08 -4.89
N LYS A 524 13.05 2.37 -3.75
CA LYS A 524 11.71 2.97 -3.68
C LYS A 524 11.64 4.29 -4.42
N THR A 525 12.61 5.18 -4.17
CA THR A 525 12.71 6.49 -4.85
C THR A 525 12.88 6.31 -6.36
N ILE A 526 13.75 5.41 -6.79
CA ILE A 526 13.99 5.09 -8.20
C ILE A 526 12.70 4.57 -8.86
N ILE A 527 11.99 3.62 -8.23
CA ILE A 527 10.73 3.08 -8.72
C ILE A 527 9.68 4.20 -8.85
N LYS A 528 9.52 5.05 -7.83
CA LYS A 528 8.58 6.17 -7.82
C LYS A 528 8.89 7.19 -8.93
N LEU A 529 10.15 7.56 -9.08
CA LEU A 529 10.60 8.46 -10.14
C LEU A 529 10.39 7.85 -11.53
N TYR A 530 10.65 6.55 -11.69
CA TYR A 530 10.49 5.87 -12.96
C TYR A 530 9.00 5.66 -13.34
N LYS A 531 8.21 5.08 -12.45
CA LYS A 531 6.83 4.68 -12.75
C LYS A 531 5.84 5.86 -12.68
N ILE A 532 5.96 6.72 -11.67
CA ILE A 532 4.98 7.78 -11.36
C ILE A 532 5.41 9.09 -11.99
N LYS A 533 6.57 9.63 -11.58
CA LYS A 533 7.04 10.94 -12.05
C LYS A 533 7.65 10.91 -13.45
N ARG A 534 8.01 9.73 -13.97
CA ARG A 534 8.68 9.52 -15.27
C ARG A 534 9.90 10.40 -15.47
N ASN A 535 10.62 10.70 -14.38
CA ASN A 535 11.83 11.50 -14.37
C ASN A 535 13.07 10.60 -14.52
N TYR A 536 13.31 10.13 -15.75
CA TYR A 536 14.36 9.16 -16.05
C TYR A 536 15.77 9.70 -15.79
N LYS A 537 16.01 11.00 -16.00
CA LYS A 537 17.30 11.64 -15.72
C LYS A 537 17.66 11.55 -14.24
N GLN A 538 16.69 11.80 -13.37
CA GLN A 538 16.90 11.70 -11.94
C GLN A 538 17.10 10.23 -11.51
N VAL A 539 16.37 9.27 -12.11
CA VAL A 539 16.61 7.83 -11.90
C VAL A 539 18.05 7.47 -12.20
N ILE A 540 18.59 7.91 -13.36
CA ILE A 540 19.97 7.63 -13.78
C ILE A 540 20.96 8.23 -12.77
N SER A 541 20.77 9.48 -12.37
CA SER A 541 21.65 10.17 -11.41
C SER A 541 21.71 9.46 -10.06
N ILE A 542 20.54 9.11 -9.49
CA ILE A 542 20.43 8.41 -8.21
C ILE A 542 21.07 7.02 -8.28
N SER A 543 20.81 6.28 -9.36
CA SER A 543 21.37 4.95 -9.54
C SER A 543 22.90 4.96 -9.68
N LYS A 544 23.45 5.92 -10.42
CA LYS A 544 24.92 6.09 -10.55
C LYS A 544 25.55 6.36 -9.18
N ARG A 545 24.98 7.27 -8.41
CA ARG A 545 25.45 7.58 -7.06
C ARG A 545 25.38 6.40 -6.12
N PHE A 546 24.32 5.59 -6.19
CA PHE A 546 24.19 4.34 -5.44
C PHE A 546 25.34 3.37 -5.76
N PHE A 547 25.75 3.24 -7.03
CA PHE A 547 26.85 2.38 -7.45
C PHE A 547 28.27 2.95 -7.18
N GLU A 548 28.38 4.23 -6.82
CA GLU A 548 29.66 4.83 -6.36
C GLU A 548 30.00 4.44 -4.92
N THR A 549 29.02 3.98 -4.12
CA THR A 549 29.26 3.50 -2.76
C THR A 549 29.78 2.05 -2.78
N GLU A 550 30.77 1.72 -1.92
CA GLU A 550 31.27 0.33 -1.77
C GLU A 550 30.20 -0.59 -1.22
N ASN A 551 29.96 -1.74 -1.90
CA ASN A 551 28.67 -2.44 -1.85
C ASN A 551 28.75 -3.79 -1.16
N ASN A 552 28.16 -3.89 0.03
CA ASN A 552 27.73 -5.15 0.66
C ASN A 552 26.19 -5.25 0.72
N PHE A 553 25.53 -4.92 -0.40
CA PHE A 553 24.07 -4.92 -0.47
C PHE A 553 23.51 -6.26 -0.92
N ASP A 554 22.22 -6.47 -0.64
CA ASP A 554 21.49 -7.61 -1.15
C ASP A 554 21.56 -7.62 -2.69
N ASP A 555 21.92 -8.77 -3.24
CA ASP A 555 21.99 -9.01 -4.69
C ASP A 555 20.69 -8.61 -5.41
N TYR A 556 19.53 -8.73 -4.74
CA TYR A 556 18.24 -8.32 -5.27
C TYR A 556 18.16 -6.80 -5.48
N LEU A 557 18.51 -6.00 -4.47
CA LEU A 557 18.52 -4.53 -4.56
C LEU A 557 19.43 -4.03 -5.68
N VAL A 558 20.64 -4.56 -5.74
CA VAL A 558 21.63 -4.22 -6.78
C VAL A 558 21.10 -4.54 -8.18
N LYS A 559 20.45 -5.69 -8.36
CA LYS A 559 19.83 -6.10 -9.63
C LYS A 559 18.71 -5.17 -10.04
N GLU A 560 17.78 -4.88 -9.13
CA GLU A 560 16.61 -4.04 -9.43
C GLU A 560 17.02 -2.59 -9.72
N ILE A 561 17.90 -1.99 -8.92
CA ILE A 561 18.41 -0.63 -9.18
C ILE A 561 19.08 -0.57 -10.55
N ARG A 562 19.93 -1.54 -10.90
CA ARG A 562 20.59 -1.62 -12.22
C ARG A 562 19.58 -1.76 -13.34
N LYS A 563 18.56 -2.60 -13.15
CA LYS A 563 17.48 -2.77 -14.12
C LYS A 563 16.73 -1.47 -14.37
N TYR A 564 16.30 -0.77 -13.33
CA TYR A 564 15.62 0.53 -13.48
C TYR A 564 16.52 1.60 -14.09
N MET A 565 17.81 1.62 -13.75
CA MET A 565 18.79 2.51 -14.38
C MET A 565 18.88 2.25 -15.89
N CYS A 566 19.03 0.99 -16.30
CA CYS A 566 19.09 0.63 -17.71
C CYS A 566 17.77 0.93 -18.44
N LEU A 567 16.63 0.69 -17.80
CA LEU A 567 15.32 1.07 -18.35
C LEU A 567 15.20 2.60 -18.54
N ALA A 568 15.71 3.39 -17.61
CA ALA A 568 15.72 4.84 -17.71
C ALA A 568 16.65 5.33 -18.81
N LEU A 569 17.87 4.77 -18.93
CA LEU A 569 18.79 5.05 -20.03
C LEU A 569 18.14 4.74 -21.39
N ALA A 570 17.46 3.59 -21.51
CA ALA A 570 16.74 3.25 -22.73
C ALA A 570 15.64 4.28 -23.07
N ARG A 571 14.92 4.78 -22.07
CA ARG A 571 13.88 5.84 -22.25
C ARG A 571 14.46 7.19 -22.66
N GLU A 572 15.62 7.56 -22.11
CA GLU A 572 16.36 8.78 -22.49
C GLU A 572 17.12 8.62 -23.83
N LYS A 573 17.07 7.44 -24.44
CA LYS A 573 17.79 7.09 -25.71
C LYS A 573 19.30 7.20 -25.57
N ASP A 574 19.81 7.00 -24.36
CA ASP A 574 21.24 7.05 -24.02
C ASP A 574 21.89 5.72 -24.43
N ASP A 575 22.90 5.77 -25.29
CA ASP A 575 23.58 4.59 -25.82
C ASP A 575 24.44 3.86 -24.80
N SER A 576 24.78 4.52 -23.68
CA SER A 576 25.48 3.87 -22.56
C SER A 576 24.69 2.70 -21.97
N VAL A 577 23.37 2.62 -22.24
CA VAL A 577 22.55 1.48 -21.87
C VAL A 577 23.11 0.16 -22.41
N LEU A 578 23.71 0.16 -23.60
CA LEU A 578 24.28 -1.03 -24.23
C LEU A 578 25.46 -1.61 -23.47
N GLN A 579 26.21 -0.77 -22.76
CA GLN A 579 27.32 -1.20 -21.89
C GLN A 579 26.81 -1.60 -20.50
N GLU A 580 25.91 -0.80 -19.91
CA GLU A 580 25.37 -1.06 -18.57
C GLU A 580 24.50 -2.30 -18.50
N VAL A 581 23.75 -2.62 -19.54
CA VAL A 581 22.88 -3.79 -19.61
C VAL A 581 23.66 -5.11 -19.55
N GLU A 582 24.92 -5.12 -19.99
CA GLU A 582 25.77 -6.33 -19.92
C GLU A 582 26.08 -6.75 -18.48
N LYS A 583 26.00 -5.83 -17.53
CA LYS A 583 26.18 -6.08 -16.09
C LYS A 583 24.94 -6.74 -15.44
N ILE A 584 23.82 -6.86 -16.17
CA ILE A 584 22.61 -7.55 -15.69
C ILE A 584 22.83 -9.05 -15.84
N LYS A 585 22.59 -9.82 -14.77
CA LYS A 585 22.76 -11.29 -14.78
C LYS A 585 21.62 -12.00 -15.51
N ASN A 586 20.42 -11.45 -15.53
CA ASN A 586 19.25 -12.07 -16.15
C ASN A 586 19.23 -11.79 -17.66
N GLU A 587 19.41 -12.81 -18.49
CA GLU A 587 19.46 -12.68 -19.94
C GLU A 587 18.12 -12.18 -20.54
N ALA A 588 16.98 -12.60 -19.99
CA ALA A 588 15.69 -12.12 -20.45
C ALA A 588 15.52 -10.60 -20.21
N ASP A 589 15.93 -10.10 -19.04
CA ASP A 589 15.92 -8.65 -18.76
C ASP A 589 16.89 -7.89 -19.68
N LYS A 590 18.07 -8.45 -19.97
CA LYS A 590 19.02 -7.85 -20.94
C LYS A 590 18.38 -7.67 -22.30
N PHE A 591 17.82 -8.73 -22.88
CA PHE A 591 17.20 -8.65 -24.19
C PHE A 591 15.98 -7.73 -24.20
N PHE A 592 15.17 -7.78 -23.15
CA PHE A 592 14.03 -6.87 -23.01
C PHE A 592 14.46 -5.39 -23.06
N ILE A 593 15.47 -5.02 -22.27
CA ILE A 593 15.96 -3.63 -22.21
C ILE A 593 16.61 -3.20 -23.53
N LYS A 594 17.39 -4.07 -24.18
CA LYS A 594 17.91 -3.81 -25.51
C LYS A 594 16.78 -3.59 -26.50
N GLY A 595 15.78 -4.45 -26.52
CA GLY A 595 14.59 -4.29 -27.37
C GLY A 595 13.85 -2.99 -27.13
N LEU A 596 13.68 -2.60 -25.85
CA LEU A 596 13.09 -1.32 -25.49
C LEU A 596 13.91 -0.15 -26.03
N TYR A 597 15.25 -0.14 -25.86
CA TYR A 597 16.15 0.88 -26.37
C TYR A 597 16.04 1.02 -27.89
N TYR A 598 16.14 -0.10 -28.64
CA TYR A 598 16.06 -0.05 -30.09
C TYR A 598 14.69 0.46 -30.57
N ARG A 599 13.61 0.14 -29.90
CA ARG A 599 12.30 0.72 -30.20
C ARG A 599 12.26 2.24 -29.94
N GLN A 600 12.87 2.72 -28.86
CA GLN A 600 12.91 4.16 -28.54
C GLN A 600 13.70 4.99 -29.59
N ILE A 601 14.73 4.39 -30.19
CA ILE A 601 15.49 5.03 -31.27
C ILE A 601 14.94 4.74 -32.66
N GLY A 602 13.76 4.08 -32.77
CA GLY A 602 13.08 3.82 -34.05
C GLY A 602 13.60 2.60 -34.85
N LYS A 603 14.50 1.79 -34.29
CA LYS A 603 15.00 0.56 -34.93
C LYS A 603 14.10 -0.63 -34.63
N TYR A 604 12.93 -0.67 -35.29
CA TYR A 604 11.86 -1.60 -34.93
C TYR A 604 12.17 -3.08 -35.27
N LYS A 605 13.00 -3.35 -36.30
CA LYS A 605 13.40 -4.72 -36.65
C LYS A 605 14.29 -5.32 -35.57
N GLU A 606 15.26 -4.56 -35.10
CA GLU A 606 16.17 -4.97 -34.03
C GLU A 606 15.39 -5.10 -32.72
N ALA A 607 14.50 -4.13 -32.43
CA ALA A 607 13.64 -4.17 -31.27
C ALA A 607 12.80 -5.46 -31.22
N TYR A 608 12.17 -5.82 -32.36
CA TYR A 608 11.38 -7.05 -32.47
C TYR A 608 12.23 -8.30 -32.21
N SER A 609 13.42 -8.36 -32.83
CA SER A 609 14.35 -9.50 -32.68
C SER A 609 14.73 -9.71 -31.19
N PHE A 610 15.04 -8.63 -30.47
CA PHE A 610 15.39 -8.72 -29.06
C PHE A 610 14.21 -9.10 -28.18
N GLN A 611 12.99 -8.61 -28.47
CA GLN A 611 11.80 -9.01 -27.71
C GLN A 611 11.45 -10.49 -27.95
N CYS A 612 11.64 -11.01 -29.18
CA CYS A 612 11.50 -12.45 -29.44
C CYS A 612 12.47 -13.27 -28.59
N LYS A 613 13.76 -12.89 -28.55
CA LYS A 613 14.76 -13.56 -27.69
C LYS A 613 14.36 -13.52 -26.19
N THR A 614 13.76 -12.43 -25.73
CA THR A 614 13.23 -12.36 -24.38
C THR A 614 12.16 -13.43 -24.15
N LEU A 615 11.23 -13.59 -25.11
CA LEU A 615 10.14 -14.56 -25.00
C LEU A 615 10.59 -16.01 -25.20
N GLU A 616 11.68 -16.25 -25.97
CA GLU A 616 12.30 -17.57 -26.05
C GLU A 616 12.83 -18.04 -24.68
N LEU A 617 13.44 -17.12 -23.90
CA LEU A 617 13.94 -17.43 -22.57
C LEU A 617 12.82 -17.45 -21.51
N GLN A 618 11.85 -16.54 -21.63
CA GLN A 618 10.74 -16.39 -20.69
C GLN A 618 9.44 -16.09 -21.43
N PRO A 619 8.68 -17.10 -21.87
CA PRO A 619 7.45 -16.92 -22.66
C PRO A 619 6.40 -16.02 -21.99
N SER A 620 6.33 -16.00 -20.65
CA SER A 620 5.41 -15.20 -19.86
C SER A 620 5.88 -13.77 -19.58
N TYR A 621 6.95 -13.27 -20.23
CA TYR A 621 7.48 -11.93 -19.98
C TYR A 621 6.52 -10.86 -20.53
N ALA A 622 5.59 -10.38 -19.68
CA ALA A 622 4.51 -9.47 -20.06
C ALA A 622 5.00 -8.15 -20.70
N GLY A 623 6.18 -7.67 -20.29
CA GLY A 623 6.81 -6.48 -20.88
C GLY A 623 7.13 -6.70 -22.37
N ALA A 624 7.78 -7.81 -22.72
CA ALA A 624 8.16 -8.14 -24.09
C ALA A 624 6.93 -8.41 -24.97
N GLN A 625 5.93 -9.08 -24.42
CA GLN A 625 4.66 -9.32 -25.13
C GLN A 625 3.99 -8.00 -25.54
N ARG A 626 3.93 -7.02 -24.60
CA ARG A 626 3.38 -5.69 -24.89
C ARG A 626 4.22 -4.91 -25.90
N GLU A 627 5.53 -4.98 -25.79
CA GLU A 627 6.44 -4.30 -26.74
C GLU A 627 6.26 -4.83 -28.17
N ILE A 628 6.12 -6.14 -28.39
CA ILE A 628 5.84 -6.73 -29.72
C ILE A 628 4.50 -6.23 -30.26
N LEU A 629 3.46 -6.24 -29.46
CA LEU A 629 2.15 -5.73 -29.88
C LEU A 629 2.21 -4.24 -30.27
N GLN A 630 2.95 -3.44 -29.51
CA GLN A 630 3.20 -2.02 -29.85
C GLN A 630 3.97 -1.87 -31.15
N ILE A 631 5.02 -2.69 -31.37
CA ILE A 631 5.79 -2.65 -32.61
C ILE A 631 4.90 -2.97 -33.83
N TYR A 632 4.06 -3.99 -33.77
CA TYR A 632 3.09 -4.29 -34.83
C TYR A 632 2.12 -3.14 -35.07
N THR A 633 1.62 -2.51 -34.01
CA THR A 633 0.72 -1.36 -34.08
C THR A 633 1.41 -0.15 -34.72
N ILE A 634 2.67 0.13 -34.35
CA ILE A 634 3.47 1.22 -34.92
C ILE A 634 3.75 0.96 -36.41
N LEU A 635 4.10 -0.25 -36.78
CA LEU A 635 4.37 -0.63 -38.19
C LEU A 635 3.09 -0.72 -39.03
N GLY A 636 1.89 -0.57 -38.46
CA GLY A 636 0.62 -0.68 -39.16
C GLY A 636 0.24 -2.09 -39.58
N LYS A 637 0.88 -3.07 -39.00
CA LYS A 637 0.64 -4.49 -39.21
C LYS A 637 -0.56 -4.95 -38.38
N VAL A 638 -1.77 -4.53 -38.84
CA VAL A 638 -3.02 -4.73 -38.08
C VAL A 638 -3.38 -6.21 -37.96
N ASP A 639 -3.19 -7.00 -39.02
CA ASP A 639 -3.51 -8.42 -39.05
C ASP A 639 -2.56 -9.22 -38.13
N GLU A 640 -1.26 -8.93 -38.19
CA GLU A 640 -0.27 -9.54 -37.29
C GLU A 640 -0.51 -9.13 -35.83
N ALA A 641 -0.87 -7.86 -35.59
CA ALA A 641 -1.25 -7.41 -34.26
C ALA A 641 -2.46 -8.15 -33.73
N LEU A 642 -3.47 -8.40 -34.56
CA LEU A 642 -4.69 -9.12 -34.20
C LEU A 642 -4.39 -10.59 -33.88
N ILE A 643 -3.64 -11.28 -34.75
CA ILE A 643 -3.24 -12.68 -34.53
C ILE A 643 -2.45 -12.81 -33.24
N TYR A 644 -1.49 -11.93 -33.04
CA TYR A 644 -0.64 -11.94 -31.85
C TYR A 644 -1.41 -11.62 -30.58
N ALA A 645 -2.29 -10.62 -30.60
CA ALA A 645 -3.14 -10.27 -29.47
C ALA A 645 -4.09 -11.40 -29.08
N LYS A 646 -4.67 -12.11 -30.09
CA LYS A 646 -5.49 -13.29 -29.87
C LYS A 646 -4.70 -14.41 -29.19
N LYS A 647 -3.49 -14.69 -29.67
CA LYS A 647 -2.59 -15.68 -29.06
C LYS A 647 -2.34 -15.35 -27.57
N LEU A 648 -1.98 -14.10 -27.26
CA LEU A 648 -1.77 -13.66 -25.87
C LEU A 648 -3.00 -13.81 -24.99
N TYR A 649 -4.18 -13.52 -25.55
CA TYR A 649 -5.45 -13.69 -24.86
C TYR A 649 -5.72 -15.16 -24.53
N ASP A 650 -5.52 -16.07 -25.47
CA ASP A 650 -5.72 -17.51 -25.27
C ASP A 650 -4.71 -18.10 -24.27
N GLU A 651 -3.44 -17.66 -24.31
CA GLU A 651 -2.37 -18.10 -23.39
C GLU A 651 -2.58 -17.57 -21.96
N SER A 652 -3.27 -16.46 -21.77
CA SER A 652 -3.53 -15.85 -20.46
C SER A 652 -4.70 -16.46 -19.68
N ASN A 653 -5.22 -17.61 -20.10
CA ASN A 653 -6.45 -18.21 -19.57
C ASN A 653 -7.66 -17.26 -19.59
N LYS A 654 -7.66 -16.29 -20.49
CA LYS A 654 -8.75 -15.31 -20.72
C LYS A 654 -9.12 -14.43 -19.51
N ASN A 655 -8.23 -14.29 -18.53
CA ASN A 655 -8.49 -13.55 -17.30
C ASN A 655 -7.58 -12.31 -17.09
N ASN A 656 -6.68 -12.04 -18.03
CA ASN A 656 -5.79 -10.89 -17.91
C ASN A 656 -6.39 -9.68 -18.63
N PRO A 657 -6.74 -8.57 -17.93
CA PRO A 657 -7.37 -7.41 -18.53
C PRO A 657 -6.53 -6.76 -19.65
N TYR A 658 -5.21 -6.81 -19.55
CA TYR A 658 -4.33 -6.25 -20.59
C TYR A 658 -4.34 -7.05 -21.89
N THR A 659 -4.41 -8.38 -21.83
CA THR A 659 -4.49 -9.23 -23.01
C THR A 659 -5.87 -9.15 -23.64
N ILE A 660 -6.93 -9.10 -22.82
CA ILE A 660 -8.32 -8.88 -23.27
C ILE A 660 -8.41 -7.54 -24.01
N GLN A 661 -7.92 -6.45 -23.40
CA GLN A 661 -7.94 -5.13 -24.02
C GLN A 661 -7.13 -5.08 -25.32
N GLY A 662 -5.93 -5.68 -25.33
CA GLY A 662 -5.09 -5.74 -26.53
C GLY A 662 -5.81 -6.43 -27.70
N TYR A 663 -6.48 -7.54 -27.44
CA TYR A 663 -7.26 -8.28 -28.44
C TYR A 663 -8.49 -7.48 -28.90
N LEU A 664 -9.23 -6.92 -27.95
CA LEU A 664 -10.41 -6.09 -28.21
C LEU A 664 -10.08 -4.87 -29.08
N LEU A 665 -9.06 -4.08 -28.72
CA LEU A 665 -8.65 -2.92 -29.50
C LEU A 665 -8.12 -3.30 -30.90
N SER A 666 -7.46 -4.43 -31.03
CA SER A 666 -7.00 -4.94 -32.32
C SER A 666 -8.18 -5.33 -33.21
N LEU A 667 -9.24 -5.93 -32.65
CA LEU A 667 -10.47 -6.22 -33.36
C LEU A 667 -11.21 -4.94 -33.79
N ILE A 668 -11.34 -3.95 -32.92
CA ILE A 668 -11.98 -2.67 -33.27
C ILE A 668 -11.23 -1.95 -34.39
N LYS A 669 -9.90 -2.01 -34.40
CA LYS A 669 -9.05 -1.38 -35.42
C LYS A 669 -8.97 -2.19 -36.72
N SER A 670 -9.26 -3.50 -36.69
CA SER A 670 -9.31 -4.30 -37.90
C SER A 670 -10.55 -3.89 -38.69
N LYS A 671 -10.37 -3.45 -39.94
CA LYS A 671 -11.45 -3.00 -40.83
C LYS A 671 -12.43 -4.11 -41.22
N ASN A 672 -12.34 -5.29 -40.61
CA ASN A 672 -13.20 -6.44 -40.87
C ASN A 672 -14.48 -6.37 -40.00
N ASN A 673 -15.49 -5.70 -40.50
CA ASN A 673 -16.79 -5.49 -39.84
C ASN A 673 -17.74 -6.71 -39.98
N LYS A 674 -17.26 -7.93 -39.78
CA LYS A 674 -18.12 -9.14 -39.78
C LYS A 674 -18.91 -9.23 -38.48
N ASP A 675 -20.15 -9.76 -38.56
CA ASP A 675 -21.02 -9.94 -37.37
C ASP A 675 -20.40 -10.87 -36.33
N GLU A 676 -19.53 -11.81 -36.74
CA GLU A 676 -18.72 -12.62 -35.83
C GLU A 676 -17.79 -11.77 -34.95
N ASN A 677 -17.16 -10.74 -35.50
CA ASN A 677 -16.30 -9.84 -34.72
C ASN A 677 -17.08 -9.05 -33.69
N LYS A 678 -18.28 -8.61 -34.01
CA LYS A 678 -19.15 -7.90 -33.04
C LYS A 678 -19.51 -8.79 -31.86
N LYS A 679 -19.78 -10.06 -32.10
CA LYS A 679 -20.06 -11.05 -31.03
C LYS A 679 -18.84 -11.21 -30.11
N ILE A 680 -17.65 -11.42 -30.69
CA ILE A 680 -16.40 -11.56 -29.93
C ILE A 680 -16.10 -10.26 -29.13
N ILE A 681 -16.26 -9.10 -29.73
CA ILE A 681 -16.08 -7.80 -29.07
C ILE A 681 -16.99 -7.68 -27.84
N ASN A 682 -18.27 -8.03 -27.97
CA ASN A 682 -19.22 -8.00 -26.85
C ASN A 682 -18.84 -9.00 -25.75
N GLU A 683 -18.39 -10.20 -26.10
CA GLU A 683 -17.88 -11.19 -25.14
C GLU A 683 -16.65 -10.64 -24.38
N LEU A 684 -15.69 -10.03 -25.06
CA LEU A 684 -14.50 -9.43 -24.46
C LEU A 684 -14.83 -8.24 -23.58
N LEU A 685 -15.81 -7.41 -23.98
CA LEU A 685 -16.31 -6.30 -23.16
C LEU A 685 -16.94 -6.83 -21.87
N MET A 686 -17.77 -7.86 -21.95
CA MET A 686 -18.37 -8.48 -20.77
C MET A 686 -17.29 -9.06 -19.83
N GLN A 687 -16.27 -9.72 -20.38
CA GLN A 687 -15.15 -10.24 -19.58
C GLN A 687 -14.40 -9.14 -18.84
N LEU A 688 -14.08 -8.00 -19.50
CA LEU A 688 -13.45 -6.87 -18.82
C LEU A 688 -14.30 -6.33 -17.67
N LYS A 689 -15.61 -6.26 -17.88
CA LYS A 689 -16.57 -5.83 -16.86
C LYS A 689 -16.64 -6.83 -15.70
N GLU A 690 -16.65 -8.14 -15.98
CA GLU A 690 -16.72 -9.21 -14.98
C GLU A 690 -15.47 -9.33 -14.12
N ILE A 691 -14.28 -8.99 -14.64
CA ILE A 691 -13.04 -8.91 -13.84
C ILE A 691 -13.17 -7.89 -12.72
N GLY A 692 -13.92 -6.80 -12.92
CA GLY A 692 -14.37 -5.89 -11.86
C GLY A 692 -13.25 -5.13 -11.13
N THR A 693 -12.02 -5.12 -11.65
CA THR A 693 -10.95 -4.25 -11.11
C THR A 693 -11.08 -2.86 -11.73
N ASP A 694 -10.64 -1.82 -11.02
CA ASP A 694 -10.69 -0.44 -11.52
C ASP A 694 -10.04 -0.29 -12.90
N ILE A 695 -8.94 -1.01 -13.10
CA ILE A 695 -8.23 -1.04 -14.38
C ILE A 695 -9.11 -1.68 -15.47
N SER A 696 -9.74 -2.80 -15.18
CA SER A 696 -10.58 -3.49 -16.16
C SER A 696 -11.84 -2.71 -16.48
N ILE A 697 -12.38 -1.97 -15.52
CA ILE A 697 -13.57 -1.11 -15.71
C ILE A 697 -13.19 0.12 -16.54
N GLU A 698 -12.07 0.80 -16.27
CA GLU A 698 -11.58 1.89 -17.12
C GLU A 698 -11.34 1.39 -18.56
N MET A 699 -10.70 0.22 -18.70
CA MET A 699 -10.48 -0.41 -19.98
C MET A 699 -11.79 -0.77 -20.69
N TYR A 700 -12.78 -1.28 -19.96
CA TYR A 700 -14.12 -1.59 -20.46
C TYR A 700 -14.83 -0.35 -20.97
N GLU A 701 -14.94 0.72 -20.15
CA GLU A 701 -15.67 1.92 -20.53
C GLU A 701 -15.02 2.57 -21.77
N ARG A 702 -13.71 2.69 -21.79
CA ARG A 702 -12.97 3.25 -22.94
C ARG A 702 -13.15 2.40 -24.21
N ALA A 703 -13.01 1.08 -24.11
CA ALA A 703 -13.16 0.19 -25.26
C ALA A 703 -14.60 0.13 -25.78
N LYS A 704 -15.60 0.22 -24.88
CA LYS A 704 -17.02 0.32 -25.23
C LYS A 704 -17.31 1.60 -26.04
N LEU A 705 -16.74 2.73 -25.65
CA LEU A 705 -16.89 3.98 -26.40
C LEU A 705 -16.19 3.91 -27.76
N SER A 706 -14.98 3.30 -27.83
CA SER A 706 -14.32 3.02 -29.12
C SER A 706 -15.18 2.13 -30.01
N TYR A 707 -15.79 1.07 -29.46
CA TYR A 707 -16.68 0.18 -30.21
C TYR A 707 -17.92 0.93 -30.76
N LYS A 708 -18.59 1.70 -29.90
CA LYS A 708 -19.72 2.55 -30.33
C LYS A 708 -19.35 3.54 -31.43
N ALA A 709 -18.16 4.18 -31.30
CA ALA A 709 -17.68 5.13 -32.27
C ALA A 709 -17.29 4.49 -33.61
N PHE A 710 -16.40 3.49 -33.58
CA PHE A 710 -15.72 2.98 -34.78
C PHE A 710 -16.47 1.85 -35.49
N ILE A 711 -17.30 1.09 -34.77
CA ILE A 711 -18.06 -0.05 -35.32
C ILE A 711 -19.54 0.28 -35.48
N GLU A 712 -20.17 0.86 -34.45
CA GLU A 712 -21.61 1.19 -34.49
C GLU A 712 -21.89 2.54 -35.13
N ASN A 713 -20.85 3.38 -35.31
CA ASN A 713 -20.97 4.74 -35.86
C ASN A 713 -21.97 5.64 -35.09
N ASN A 714 -22.05 5.44 -33.77
CA ASN A 714 -22.97 6.16 -32.90
C ASN A 714 -22.38 7.55 -32.54
N TYR A 715 -23.13 8.62 -32.80
CA TYR A 715 -22.72 9.99 -32.55
C TYR A 715 -22.81 10.37 -31.05
N ASP A 716 -23.71 9.77 -30.29
CA ASP A 716 -23.92 10.07 -28.86
C ASP A 716 -22.66 9.81 -28.01
N VAL A 717 -21.73 9.00 -28.52
CA VAL A 717 -20.45 8.70 -27.90
C VAL A 717 -19.61 9.93 -27.59
N LEU A 718 -19.80 11.04 -28.34
CA LEU A 718 -19.07 12.29 -28.09
C LEU A 718 -19.37 12.86 -26.69
N LYS A 719 -20.63 12.78 -26.28
CA LYS A 719 -21.02 13.18 -24.93
C LYS A 719 -20.49 12.23 -23.88
N GLU A 720 -20.64 10.90 -24.10
CA GLU A 720 -20.19 9.88 -23.15
C GLU A 720 -18.67 9.91 -22.94
N ILE A 721 -17.84 10.14 -24.00
CA ILE A 721 -16.38 10.21 -23.85
C ILE A 721 -15.95 11.49 -23.13
N LYS A 722 -16.69 12.57 -23.27
CA LYS A 722 -16.45 13.81 -22.52
C LYS A 722 -16.70 13.57 -21.03
N GLU A 723 -17.84 12.98 -20.66
CA GLU A 723 -18.18 12.63 -19.28
C GLU A 723 -17.14 11.68 -18.68
N LEU A 724 -16.68 10.69 -19.46
CA LEU A 724 -15.60 9.79 -19.02
C LEU A 724 -14.28 10.56 -18.79
N SER A 725 -13.94 11.53 -19.65
CA SER A 725 -12.72 12.34 -19.48
C SER A 725 -12.77 13.23 -18.24
N GLU A 726 -13.95 13.65 -17.82
CA GLU A 726 -14.16 14.42 -16.58
C GLU A 726 -14.01 13.55 -15.33
N SER A 727 -14.43 12.28 -15.41
CA SER A 727 -14.23 11.30 -14.33
C SER A 727 -12.75 10.88 -14.15
N TYR A 728 -11.95 11.01 -15.22
CA TYR A 728 -10.52 10.65 -15.24
C TYR A 728 -9.67 11.77 -15.88
N PRO A 729 -9.62 12.99 -15.29
CA PRO A 729 -9.15 14.21 -15.96
C PRO A 729 -7.69 14.15 -16.42
N GLU A 730 -6.86 13.33 -15.80
CA GLU A 730 -5.44 13.22 -16.12
C GLU A 730 -5.06 11.88 -16.77
N ASN A 731 -6.04 11.08 -17.18
CA ASN A 731 -5.78 9.83 -17.90
C ASN A 731 -5.55 10.12 -19.39
N HIS A 732 -4.28 10.18 -19.79
CA HIS A 732 -3.91 10.49 -21.18
C HIS A 732 -4.43 9.48 -22.21
N TYR A 733 -4.71 8.22 -21.83
CA TYR A 733 -5.28 7.25 -22.77
C TYR A 733 -6.74 7.60 -23.13
N ILE A 734 -7.52 8.06 -22.15
CA ILE A 734 -8.89 8.53 -22.38
C ILE A 734 -8.88 9.79 -23.23
N LEU A 735 -7.98 10.73 -22.94
CA LEU A 735 -7.84 11.96 -23.73
C LEU A 735 -7.40 11.70 -25.18
N MET A 736 -6.50 10.74 -25.40
CA MET A 736 -6.13 10.34 -26.76
C MET A 736 -7.30 9.68 -27.50
N GLU A 737 -8.07 8.81 -26.83
CA GLU A 737 -9.27 8.19 -27.41
C GLU A 737 -10.34 9.24 -27.71
N MET A 738 -10.53 10.22 -26.82
CA MET A 738 -11.43 11.37 -27.02
C MET A 738 -11.04 12.15 -28.29
N PHE A 739 -9.75 12.39 -28.50
CA PHE A 739 -9.29 13.04 -29.72
C PHE A 739 -9.60 12.20 -30.97
N ASP A 740 -9.30 10.88 -30.95
CA ASP A 740 -9.53 10.00 -32.10
C ASP A 740 -11.02 9.83 -32.42
N ILE A 741 -11.89 9.80 -31.42
CA ILE A 741 -13.36 9.78 -31.58
C ILE A 741 -13.84 11.13 -32.15
N ALA A 742 -13.38 12.25 -31.60
CA ALA A 742 -13.73 13.59 -32.10
C ALA A 742 -13.25 13.80 -33.53
N ASP A 743 -12.05 13.35 -33.88
CA ASP A 743 -11.52 13.39 -35.25
C ASP A 743 -12.39 12.61 -36.24
N LYS A 744 -12.89 11.41 -35.82
CA LYS A 744 -13.80 10.61 -36.64
C LYS A 744 -15.10 11.34 -36.99
N PHE A 745 -15.69 12.03 -36.03
CA PHE A 745 -16.97 12.71 -36.16
C PHE A 745 -16.84 14.18 -36.57
N ASN A 746 -15.62 14.70 -36.77
CA ASN A 746 -15.29 16.07 -37.05
C ASN A 746 -15.81 17.07 -36.01
N ASP A 747 -15.75 16.69 -34.73
CA ASP A 747 -16.05 17.56 -33.61
C ASP A 747 -14.80 18.36 -33.24
N PHE A 748 -14.67 19.55 -33.79
CA PHE A 748 -13.49 20.40 -33.62
C PHE A 748 -13.32 20.91 -32.21
N ASP A 749 -14.42 21.19 -31.48
CA ASP A 749 -14.37 21.69 -30.10
C ASP A 749 -13.80 20.61 -29.17
N LEU A 750 -14.23 19.35 -29.34
CA LEU A 750 -13.77 18.24 -28.55
C LEU A 750 -12.33 17.83 -28.89
N MET A 751 -11.93 17.96 -30.16
CA MET A 751 -10.52 17.78 -30.58
C MET A 751 -9.62 18.82 -29.92
N GLU A 752 -10.00 20.07 -29.89
CA GLU A 752 -9.24 21.15 -29.26
C GLU A 752 -9.16 20.97 -27.74
N GLU A 753 -10.29 20.67 -27.08
CA GLU A 753 -10.36 20.43 -25.63
C GLU A 753 -9.44 19.26 -25.21
N SER A 754 -9.51 18.13 -25.91
CA SER A 754 -8.69 16.95 -25.61
C SER A 754 -7.21 17.22 -25.78
N ASN A 755 -6.82 17.91 -26.89
CA ASN A 755 -5.41 18.21 -27.14
C ASN A 755 -4.87 19.28 -26.18
N LYS A 756 -5.68 20.23 -25.74
CA LYS A 756 -5.33 21.21 -24.72
C LYS A 756 -5.01 20.50 -23.39
N LYS A 757 -5.89 19.60 -22.92
CA LYS A 757 -5.66 18.80 -21.72
C LYS A 757 -4.40 17.91 -21.83
N LEU A 758 -4.16 17.29 -22.99
CA LEU A 758 -2.93 16.53 -23.26
C LEU A 758 -1.67 17.42 -23.21
N LYS A 759 -1.75 18.66 -23.72
CA LYS A 759 -0.65 19.63 -23.68
C LYS A 759 -0.34 20.08 -22.24
N GLU A 760 -1.35 20.30 -21.43
CA GLU A 760 -1.19 20.60 -20.00
C GLU A 760 -0.49 19.42 -19.26
N LEU A 761 -0.88 18.18 -19.56
CA LEU A 761 -0.22 16.98 -19.03
C LEU A 761 1.24 16.85 -19.50
N ALA A 762 1.53 17.20 -20.74
CA ALA A 762 2.90 17.20 -21.27
C ALA A 762 3.78 18.21 -20.51
N GLN A 763 3.25 19.41 -20.28
CA GLN A 763 3.92 20.51 -19.56
C GLN A 763 4.13 20.20 -18.07
N SER A 764 3.21 19.46 -17.44
CA SER A 764 3.29 19.04 -16.03
C SER A 764 4.33 17.95 -15.76
N GLY A 765 5.14 17.55 -16.77
CA GLY A 765 6.25 16.59 -16.63
C GLY A 765 6.16 15.35 -17.51
N ARG A 766 5.06 15.12 -18.22
CA ARG A 766 4.88 13.98 -19.13
C ARG A 766 5.41 14.28 -20.54
N LYS A 767 6.68 14.65 -20.67
CA LYS A 767 7.34 14.99 -21.95
C LYS A 767 7.18 13.95 -23.06
N ASN A 768 6.92 12.69 -22.71
CA ASN A 768 6.64 11.64 -23.69
C ASN A 768 5.33 11.87 -24.48
N LEU A 769 4.44 12.77 -24.05
CA LEU A 769 3.22 13.14 -24.76
C LEU A 769 3.44 14.26 -25.79
N GLU A 770 4.58 14.96 -25.78
CA GLU A 770 4.85 16.11 -26.68
C GLU A 770 4.65 15.76 -28.16
N ASN A 771 5.17 14.59 -28.60
CA ASN A 771 5.01 14.16 -29.99
C ASN A 771 3.55 13.86 -30.33
N ALA A 772 2.78 13.25 -29.41
CA ALA A 772 1.36 12.99 -29.62
C ALA A 772 0.55 14.29 -29.69
N VAL A 773 0.84 15.26 -28.83
CA VAL A 773 0.23 16.61 -28.85
C VAL A 773 0.52 17.30 -30.19
N ASN A 774 1.77 17.29 -30.65
CA ASN A 774 2.15 17.90 -31.91
C ASN A 774 1.48 17.22 -33.13
N ILE A 775 1.39 15.88 -33.12
CA ILE A 775 0.68 15.12 -34.16
C ILE A 775 -0.80 15.49 -34.18
N ASN A 776 -1.46 15.55 -33.02
CA ASN A 776 -2.86 15.94 -32.89
C ASN A 776 -3.09 17.38 -33.37
N GLU A 777 -2.17 18.30 -33.05
CA GLU A 777 -2.24 19.70 -33.52
C GLU A 777 -2.14 19.82 -35.04
N ILE A 778 -1.26 19.01 -35.68
CA ILE A 778 -1.13 18.98 -37.14
C ILE A 778 -2.42 18.43 -37.79
N ILE A 779 -2.98 17.35 -37.23
CA ILE A 779 -4.25 16.77 -37.71
C ILE A 779 -5.39 17.81 -37.58
N PHE A 780 -5.48 18.47 -36.45
CA PHE A 780 -6.49 19.50 -36.21
C PHE A 780 -6.37 20.69 -37.18
N LYS A 781 -5.14 21.24 -37.33
CA LYS A 781 -4.86 22.34 -38.28
C LYS A 781 -5.22 21.98 -39.71
N ASN A 782 -4.85 20.76 -40.14
CA ASN A 782 -5.19 20.26 -41.47
C ASN A 782 -6.69 20.21 -41.71
N LYS A 783 -7.47 19.73 -40.74
CA LYS A 783 -8.93 19.66 -40.85
C LYS A 783 -9.59 21.05 -40.83
N CYS A 784 -8.97 22.01 -40.17
CA CYS A 784 -9.40 23.41 -40.20
C CYS A 784 -8.97 24.12 -41.50
N GLY A 785 -8.30 23.45 -42.44
CA GLY A 785 -7.87 24.02 -43.71
C GLY A 785 -6.64 24.93 -43.63
N ASN A 786 -5.89 24.84 -42.52
CA ASN A 786 -4.68 25.64 -42.34
C ASN A 786 -3.48 24.99 -43.05
N ASP A 787 -2.48 25.80 -43.45
CA ASP A 787 -1.20 25.28 -43.96
C ASP A 787 -0.40 24.61 -42.86
N ILE A 788 -0.04 23.33 -43.08
CA ILE A 788 0.69 22.45 -42.15
C ILE A 788 2.10 22.10 -42.64
N ASN A 789 2.57 22.63 -43.77
CA ASN A 789 3.84 22.20 -44.36
C ASN A 789 5.06 22.44 -43.45
N ALA A 790 5.07 23.60 -42.76
CA ALA A 790 6.10 23.94 -41.79
C ALA A 790 6.09 22.97 -40.58
N ASP A 791 4.88 22.70 -40.05
CA ASP A 791 4.68 21.80 -38.89
C ASP A 791 5.09 20.34 -39.26
N LEU A 792 4.71 19.88 -40.47
CA LEU A 792 5.13 18.55 -40.96
C LEU A 792 6.65 18.44 -41.09
N SER A 793 7.30 19.47 -41.61
CA SER A 793 8.75 19.52 -41.75
C SER A 793 9.43 19.50 -40.38
N ALA A 794 8.88 20.22 -39.42
CA ALA A 794 9.40 20.25 -38.04
C ALA A 794 9.20 18.93 -37.27
N ILE A 795 8.08 18.24 -37.45
CA ILE A 795 7.82 16.95 -36.75
C ILE A 795 8.60 15.79 -37.38
N LYS A 796 8.89 15.83 -38.68
CA LYS A 796 9.59 14.77 -39.40
C LYS A 796 10.93 14.39 -38.77
N SER A 797 11.66 15.38 -38.24
CA SER A 797 12.94 15.14 -37.56
C SER A 797 12.79 14.61 -36.13
N LYS A 798 11.59 14.69 -35.52
CA LYS A 798 11.34 14.35 -34.13
C LYS A 798 10.66 13.00 -33.93
N ILE A 799 10.06 12.45 -34.98
CA ILE A 799 9.35 11.17 -34.92
C ILE A 799 9.94 10.15 -35.92
N PRO A 800 9.84 8.85 -35.65
CA PRO A 800 10.25 7.80 -36.57
C PRO A 800 9.54 7.87 -37.92
N GLU A 801 10.22 7.46 -38.98
CA GLU A 801 9.72 7.53 -40.34
C GLU A 801 8.38 6.81 -40.54
N GLU A 802 8.21 5.67 -39.91
CA GLU A 802 6.98 4.89 -40.00
C GLU A 802 5.77 5.61 -39.32
N ILE A 803 6.01 6.36 -38.24
CA ILE A 803 4.97 7.19 -37.62
C ILE A 803 4.65 8.38 -38.51
N PHE A 804 5.68 8.98 -39.12
CA PHE A 804 5.50 10.08 -40.07
C PHE A 804 4.68 9.67 -41.29
N LYS A 805 4.98 8.51 -41.90
CA LYS A 805 4.20 7.95 -43.00
C LYS A 805 2.72 7.76 -42.62
N LYS A 806 2.44 7.27 -41.40
CA LYS A 806 1.04 7.14 -40.92
C LYS A 806 0.35 8.49 -40.77
N LEU A 807 1.05 9.49 -40.29
CA LEU A 807 0.52 10.85 -40.19
C LEU A 807 0.17 11.38 -41.58
N GLU A 808 1.06 11.22 -42.57
CA GLU A 808 0.80 11.60 -43.98
C GLU A 808 -0.42 10.85 -44.55
N GLN A 809 -0.56 9.56 -44.29
CA GLN A 809 -1.73 8.78 -44.70
C GLN A 809 -3.04 9.29 -44.10
N ARG A 810 -3.00 9.68 -42.80
CA ARG A 810 -4.18 10.21 -42.08
C ARG A 810 -4.55 11.60 -42.62
N ILE A 811 -3.59 12.41 -43.04
CA ILE A 811 -3.79 13.77 -43.58
C ILE A 811 -4.26 13.75 -45.03
N TYR A 812 -3.58 13.02 -45.90
CA TYR A 812 -3.78 13.07 -47.33
C TYR A 812 -4.70 11.98 -47.91
N GLY A 813 -5.14 11.02 -47.09
CA GLY A 813 -6.12 10.00 -47.46
C GLY A 813 -5.64 9.01 -48.57
N LYS A 814 -4.35 8.98 -48.89
CA LYS A 814 -3.80 8.11 -49.94
C LYS A 814 -3.64 6.67 -49.43
N ASN A 815 -4.39 5.76 -50.05
CA ASN A 815 -4.09 4.34 -50.06
C ASN A 815 -2.76 4.13 -50.75
N THR A 816 -1.65 4.06 -50.03
CA THR A 816 -0.36 3.61 -50.55
C THR A 816 -0.41 2.08 -50.78
N LYS A 817 -1.15 1.65 -51.81
CA LYS A 817 -0.96 0.31 -52.44
C LYS A 817 0.10 0.32 -53.52
N GLU A 818 0.75 1.44 -53.77
CA GLU A 818 1.77 1.58 -54.79
C GLU A 818 2.95 2.38 -54.26
N ILE A 819 3.80 1.81 -53.43
CA ILE A 819 5.21 2.03 -53.25
C ILE A 819 5.71 0.95 -52.28
N PHE A 820 5.90 -0.23 -52.78
CA PHE A 820 6.91 -1.27 -52.52
C PHE A 820 6.41 -2.62 -53.03
#